data_3c6682cef6351fe6751942e6637ef301
#
_entry.id   3c6682cef6351fe6751942e6637ef301
#
_cell.length_a   1.000
_cell.length_b   1.000
_cell.length_c   1.000
_cell.angle_alpha   90.00
_cell.angle_beta   90.00
_cell.angle_gamma   90.00
#
_symmetry.space_group_name_H-M   'P 1'
#
loop_
_entity.id
_entity.type
_entity.pdbx_description
1 polymer ?
#
loop_
_entity_poly.entity_id
_entity_poly.type
_entity_poly.pdbx_seq_one_letter_code
_entity_poly.pdbx_strand_id
1 'polypeptide(L)'
;MSEITPEIVAAHSITPDEYERIVSILGRQPNLTELGIFSVMWSEHCSYKSSRVHLKKLPTRGRYVVQGPGENAGIVTLGQDAEGNEWCIAFKIESHNHPSFIEPFQGAATGVGGILRDIFTMGARPIAVMDALRFGPLDDEAAGARNRRILDGVVHGIAHYGNCFGVPTVGGETMFEPSYNGNPLVNVFALGIARRDKIFYGRACGVGNPVIYVGAKTGRDGSHGATMASGEFTEESKQKRPNVQVGDPFMEKLLLEACLEAMETGAVAGIQDMGAAGLTCSTCEMGSRAGTGIEIDLMHVPQREAGMTPYEIMLSESQERMLLVAHQGREQEVLGVFRKWGLDARIIGHVTGDGMMRVKNRGEVVAEIPSRPLADEAPLYQRPFTKPLREAPLEAPPLASRDLAADLFTLAGAQDLCDKRWIWEQYDFMVRTNTVLGPGADAAVLRIKETGTMIAMALDGNGRYCYLDPRQGARLLVAECARNLACVGAEPVGATNNLNFGNPERPEIMAQIVEAIEGMAEACTVFDTPITGGNVSLYNETLGEAIFPTPVIGLVGTMPLLEPPGIGFRAPGRALYLIGGIGHADEIRMGGTQYAKQVLRALWGLPPQIDFELEKRVQAAVREMARARAAESAHDLSDGGLAWCLAECCFPSDCGARVDLDSELRPELLLFHEGPSRVLVSTANPALVEEIAARHGAPAVRIGETGGGDLVIANRGAELLRASVRELKRRWSSALEEWLHAGQEIHA
;
A
#
# COMPACT_ATOMS: atom_id res chain seq x y z
N MET A 1 23.52 -24.41 -29.25
CA MET A 1 22.36 -23.82 -28.60
C MET A 1 21.38 -24.93 -28.31
N SER A 2 20.87 -25.06 -27.08
CA SER A 2 19.86 -26.07 -26.75
C SER A 2 18.59 -25.75 -27.55
N GLU A 3 17.98 -26.74 -28.17
CA GLU A 3 16.71 -26.60 -28.89
C GLU A 3 15.60 -26.25 -27.87
N ILE A 4 14.79 -25.22 -28.14
CA ILE A 4 13.67 -24.83 -27.30
C ILE A 4 12.51 -25.80 -27.55
N THR A 5 12.23 -26.65 -26.58
CA THR A 5 11.13 -27.62 -26.67
C THR A 5 9.85 -27.05 -26.02
N PRO A 6 8.65 -27.61 -26.33
CA PRO A 6 7.41 -27.20 -25.69
C PRO A 6 7.46 -27.28 -24.13
N GLU A 7 8.18 -28.25 -23.59
CA GLU A 7 8.36 -28.42 -22.13
C GLU A 7 9.18 -27.25 -21.55
N ILE A 8 10.22 -26.80 -22.26
CA ILE A 8 11.01 -25.62 -21.85
C ILE A 8 10.13 -24.37 -21.89
N VAL A 9 9.30 -24.19 -22.92
CA VAL A 9 8.36 -23.08 -23.03
C VAL A 9 7.38 -23.08 -21.84
N ALA A 10 6.77 -24.23 -21.56
CA ALA A 10 5.83 -24.37 -20.43
C ALA A 10 6.52 -24.12 -19.06
N ALA A 11 7.77 -24.58 -18.89
CA ALA A 11 8.55 -24.33 -17.67
C ALA A 11 8.87 -22.83 -17.45
N HIS A 12 8.81 -22.02 -18.50
CA HIS A 12 8.92 -20.56 -18.44
C HIS A 12 7.57 -19.84 -18.29
N SER A 13 6.47 -20.56 -18.04
CA SER A 13 5.12 -20.01 -17.91
C SER A 13 4.66 -19.20 -19.14
N ILE A 14 5.18 -19.56 -20.32
CA ILE A 14 4.77 -19.00 -21.61
C ILE A 14 3.75 -19.95 -22.25
N THR A 15 2.60 -19.39 -22.68
CA THR A 15 1.59 -20.16 -23.42
C THR A 15 2.01 -20.41 -24.86
N PRO A 16 1.43 -21.41 -25.55
CA PRO A 16 1.73 -21.64 -26.97
C PRO A 16 1.50 -20.40 -27.85
N ASP A 17 0.41 -19.67 -27.64
CA ASP A 17 0.06 -18.45 -28.38
C ASP A 17 1.06 -17.32 -28.11
N GLU A 18 1.50 -17.18 -26.85
CA GLU A 18 2.56 -16.23 -26.49
C GLU A 18 3.89 -16.60 -27.18
N TYR A 19 4.22 -17.90 -27.21
CA TYR A 19 5.44 -18.35 -27.89
C TYR A 19 5.43 -18.08 -29.41
N GLU A 20 4.30 -18.35 -30.07
CA GLU A 20 4.14 -18.01 -31.51
C GLU A 20 4.32 -16.50 -31.74
N ARG A 21 3.78 -15.68 -30.83
CA ARG A 21 3.96 -14.23 -30.90
C ARG A 21 5.43 -13.82 -30.71
N ILE A 22 6.15 -14.44 -29.75
CA ILE A 22 7.59 -14.21 -29.56
C ILE A 22 8.37 -14.52 -30.83
N VAL A 23 8.10 -15.68 -31.44
CA VAL A 23 8.74 -16.07 -32.71
C VAL A 23 8.43 -15.07 -33.83
N SER A 24 7.20 -14.56 -33.90
CA SER A 24 6.80 -13.54 -34.87
C SER A 24 7.54 -12.20 -34.65
N ILE A 25 7.71 -11.78 -33.42
CA ILE A 25 8.43 -10.53 -33.04
C ILE A 25 9.91 -10.64 -33.40
N LEU A 26 10.52 -11.78 -33.09
CA LEU A 26 11.95 -12.00 -33.34
C LEU A 26 12.24 -12.36 -34.79
N GLY A 27 11.25 -12.82 -35.58
CA GLY A 27 11.44 -13.39 -36.93
C GLY A 27 12.23 -14.72 -36.94
N ARG A 28 12.45 -15.31 -35.77
CA ARG A 28 13.18 -16.56 -35.54
C ARG A 28 12.80 -17.15 -34.16
N GLN A 29 13.19 -18.39 -33.93
CA GLN A 29 13.07 -18.97 -32.60
C GLN A 29 13.96 -18.20 -31.60
N PRO A 30 13.46 -17.95 -30.36
CA PRO A 30 14.26 -17.38 -29.27
C PRO A 30 15.35 -18.39 -28.83
N ASN A 31 16.46 -17.89 -28.32
CA ASN A 31 17.34 -18.71 -27.49
C ASN A 31 16.87 -18.72 -26.04
N LEU A 32 17.54 -19.50 -25.17
CA LEU A 32 17.12 -19.67 -23.80
C LEU A 32 17.13 -18.33 -22.98
N THR A 33 18.12 -17.47 -23.23
CA THR A 33 18.20 -16.16 -22.56
C THR A 33 17.05 -15.25 -23.00
N GLU A 34 16.74 -15.21 -24.28
CA GLU A 34 15.61 -14.43 -24.82
C GLU A 34 14.27 -14.97 -24.31
N LEU A 35 14.09 -16.29 -24.28
CA LEU A 35 12.88 -16.90 -23.71
C LEU A 35 12.69 -16.51 -22.23
N GLY A 36 13.76 -16.56 -21.42
CA GLY A 36 13.74 -16.12 -20.03
C GLY A 36 13.38 -14.64 -19.90
N ILE A 37 13.94 -13.78 -20.73
CA ILE A 37 13.62 -12.35 -20.78
C ILE A 37 12.13 -12.11 -21.06
N PHE A 38 11.55 -12.77 -22.07
CA PHE A 38 10.11 -12.70 -22.34
C PHE A 38 9.28 -13.25 -21.20
N SER A 39 9.70 -14.38 -20.59
CA SER A 39 9.00 -15.00 -19.47
C SER A 39 8.78 -14.05 -18.30
N VAL A 40 9.80 -13.31 -17.87
CA VAL A 40 9.68 -12.36 -16.77
C VAL A 40 8.92 -11.10 -17.18
N MET A 41 9.20 -10.53 -18.35
CA MET A 41 8.53 -9.29 -18.82
C MET A 41 7.05 -9.50 -19.16
N TRP A 42 6.68 -10.68 -19.64
CA TRP A 42 5.30 -11.04 -19.97
C TRP A 42 4.60 -11.82 -18.85
N SER A 43 5.23 -11.94 -17.67
CA SER A 43 4.56 -12.45 -16.48
C SER A 43 3.35 -11.57 -16.10
N GLU A 44 2.37 -12.11 -15.40
CA GLU A 44 1.23 -11.32 -14.91
C GLU A 44 1.70 -10.15 -14.03
N HIS A 45 2.73 -10.39 -13.22
CA HIS A 45 3.30 -9.40 -12.30
C HIS A 45 3.89 -8.18 -13.01
N CYS A 46 4.63 -8.37 -14.13
CA CYS A 46 5.25 -7.25 -14.83
C CYS A 46 4.33 -6.61 -15.87
N SER A 47 3.50 -7.40 -16.56
CA SER A 47 2.72 -6.92 -17.71
C SER A 47 1.28 -6.54 -17.38
N TYR A 48 0.74 -7.00 -16.22
CA TYR A 48 -0.67 -6.86 -15.85
C TYR A 48 -1.62 -7.34 -16.94
N LYS A 49 -1.26 -8.43 -17.63
CA LYS A 49 -1.92 -8.90 -18.86
C LYS A 49 -3.42 -9.21 -18.69
N SER A 50 -3.86 -9.57 -17.47
CA SER A 50 -5.28 -9.85 -17.16
C SER A 50 -6.04 -8.61 -16.67
N SER A 51 -5.39 -7.67 -15.99
CA SER A 51 -6.05 -6.54 -15.32
C SER A 51 -5.92 -5.20 -16.06
N ARG A 52 -4.90 -5.01 -16.88
CA ARG A 52 -4.57 -3.74 -17.55
C ARG A 52 -5.73 -3.13 -18.36
N VAL A 53 -6.57 -3.96 -18.96
CA VAL A 53 -7.76 -3.48 -19.72
C VAL A 53 -8.79 -2.81 -18.80
N HIS A 54 -8.90 -3.24 -17.54
CA HIS A 54 -9.82 -2.70 -16.55
C HIS A 54 -9.22 -1.53 -15.78
N LEU A 55 -7.90 -1.54 -15.51
CA LEU A 55 -7.19 -0.43 -14.83
C LEU A 55 -7.34 0.90 -15.58
N LYS A 56 -7.56 0.88 -16.88
CA LYS A 56 -7.84 2.08 -17.68
C LYS A 56 -9.11 2.83 -17.29
N LYS A 57 -10.00 2.22 -16.48
CA LYS A 57 -11.22 2.85 -15.95
C LYS A 57 -10.90 3.81 -14.79
N LEU A 58 -9.76 3.65 -14.12
CA LEU A 58 -9.36 4.48 -13.00
C LEU A 58 -9.10 5.93 -13.47
N PRO A 59 -9.58 6.94 -12.72
CA PRO A 59 -9.26 8.35 -13.02
C PRO A 59 -7.78 8.61 -12.71
N THR A 60 -7.02 9.10 -13.70
CA THR A 60 -5.57 9.32 -13.58
C THR A 60 -5.15 10.77 -13.79
N ARG A 61 -6.13 11.67 -13.99
CA ARG A 61 -5.89 13.10 -14.25
C ARG A 61 -6.62 13.95 -13.22
N GLY A 62 -5.96 14.99 -12.74
CA GLY A 62 -6.50 15.94 -11.78
C GLY A 62 -5.64 17.19 -11.69
N ARG A 63 -6.14 18.22 -11.00
CA ARG A 63 -5.49 19.55 -10.92
C ARG A 63 -4.09 19.52 -10.27
N TYR A 64 -3.84 18.54 -9.41
CA TYR A 64 -2.57 18.42 -8.70
C TYR A 64 -1.58 17.46 -9.38
N VAL A 65 -2.04 16.66 -10.36
CA VAL A 65 -1.20 15.61 -10.98
C VAL A 65 -0.16 16.24 -11.90
N VAL A 66 1.10 15.95 -11.60
CA VAL A 66 2.27 16.28 -12.41
C VAL A 66 2.67 15.10 -13.28
N GLN A 67 2.70 13.91 -12.69
CA GLN A 67 2.98 12.64 -13.36
C GLN A 67 1.95 11.60 -12.92
N GLY A 68 1.19 11.08 -13.86
CA GLY A 68 0.30 9.94 -13.70
C GLY A 68 1.01 8.60 -13.86
N PRO A 69 0.24 7.48 -14.01
CA PRO A 69 0.84 6.16 -14.23
C PRO A 69 1.74 6.09 -15.48
N GLY A 70 2.78 5.25 -15.45
CA GLY A 70 3.71 4.99 -16.56
C GLY A 70 5.17 5.30 -16.27
N GLU A 71 5.47 5.87 -15.09
CA GLU A 71 6.81 5.98 -14.51
C GLU A 71 6.87 5.22 -13.18
N ASN A 72 8.01 5.23 -12.49
CA ASN A 72 8.21 4.44 -11.28
C ASN A 72 7.28 4.85 -10.13
N ALA A 73 6.98 6.15 -10.00
CA ALA A 73 5.98 6.65 -9.06
C ALA A 73 5.15 7.78 -9.67
N GLY A 74 3.92 7.96 -9.17
CA GLY A 74 3.09 9.11 -9.49
C GLY A 74 3.55 10.36 -8.73
N ILE A 75 3.28 11.53 -9.29
CA ILE A 75 3.72 12.80 -8.70
C ILE A 75 2.56 13.80 -8.70
N VAL A 76 2.38 14.47 -7.54
CA VAL A 76 1.46 15.61 -7.40
C VAL A 76 2.19 16.84 -6.90
N THR A 77 1.69 18.04 -7.25
CA THR A 77 2.25 19.31 -6.79
C THR A 77 1.79 19.65 -5.37
N LEU A 78 2.69 20.26 -4.59
CA LEU A 78 2.40 20.85 -3.27
C LEU A 78 2.25 22.38 -3.32
N GLY A 79 2.59 22.99 -4.46
CA GLY A 79 2.67 24.45 -4.60
C GLY A 79 4.11 24.98 -4.51
N GLN A 80 4.25 26.28 -4.28
CA GLN A 80 5.54 26.97 -4.30
C GLN A 80 6.05 27.31 -2.90
N ASP A 81 7.38 27.33 -2.74
CA ASP A 81 8.05 27.90 -1.58
C ASP A 81 8.12 29.44 -1.65
N ALA A 82 8.76 30.06 -0.66
CA ALA A 82 8.91 31.51 -0.58
C ALA A 82 9.79 32.08 -1.71
N GLU A 83 10.66 31.28 -2.30
CA GLU A 83 11.54 31.63 -3.42
C GLU A 83 10.87 31.41 -4.78
N GLY A 84 9.64 30.84 -4.81
CA GLY A 84 8.89 30.55 -6.03
C GLY A 84 9.23 29.21 -6.69
N ASN A 85 10.02 28.34 -6.02
CA ASN A 85 10.26 26.99 -6.52
C ASN A 85 9.02 26.12 -6.29
N GLU A 86 8.60 25.38 -7.30
CA GLU A 86 7.49 24.43 -7.15
C GLU A 86 7.98 23.12 -6.56
N TRP A 87 7.32 22.66 -5.50
CA TRP A 87 7.59 21.41 -4.82
C TRP A 87 6.53 20.37 -5.11
N CYS A 88 6.95 19.12 -5.19
CA CYS A 88 6.12 17.98 -5.53
C CYS A 88 6.38 16.83 -4.56
N ILE A 89 5.39 15.95 -4.44
CA ILE A 89 5.54 14.65 -3.79
C ILE A 89 5.38 13.53 -4.80
N ALA A 90 6.29 12.56 -4.75
CA ALA A 90 6.19 11.29 -5.44
C ALA A 90 5.73 10.23 -4.44
N PHE A 91 4.78 9.39 -4.80
CA PHE A 91 4.30 8.33 -3.91
C PHE A 91 3.75 7.13 -4.69
N LYS A 92 3.86 5.96 -4.07
CA LYS A 92 3.37 4.70 -4.61
C LYS A 92 3.18 3.70 -3.47
N ILE A 93 2.30 2.71 -3.67
CA ILE A 93 2.18 1.50 -2.85
C ILE A 93 2.51 0.28 -3.69
N GLU A 94 3.16 -0.71 -3.09
CA GLU A 94 3.52 -1.96 -3.75
C GLU A 94 3.42 -3.15 -2.80
N SER A 95 3.18 -4.34 -3.37
CA SER A 95 3.07 -5.60 -2.63
C SER A 95 4.35 -6.40 -2.69
N HIS A 96 4.69 -7.06 -1.56
CA HIS A 96 5.76 -8.05 -1.48
C HIS A 96 5.30 -9.31 -0.75
N ASN A 97 4.11 -9.82 -1.15
CA ASN A 97 3.37 -10.89 -0.47
C ASN A 97 4.10 -12.24 -0.52
N HIS A 98 4.41 -12.73 -1.74
CA HIS A 98 5.00 -14.06 -1.97
C HIS A 98 6.37 -14.23 -1.29
N PRO A 99 7.33 -13.29 -1.43
CA PRO A 99 8.60 -13.39 -0.72
C PRO A 99 8.44 -13.38 0.80
N SER A 100 7.51 -12.57 1.33
CA SER A 100 7.27 -12.44 2.77
C SER A 100 6.64 -13.69 3.39
N PHE A 101 5.93 -14.51 2.62
CA PHE A 101 5.47 -15.81 3.07
C PHE A 101 6.62 -16.82 3.24
N ILE A 102 7.58 -16.81 2.31
CA ILE A 102 8.70 -17.75 2.28
C ILE A 102 9.76 -17.37 3.32
N GLU A 103 10.19 -16.10 3.31
CA GLU A 103 11.16 -15.51 4.23
C GLU A 103 10.63 -14.19 4.76
N PRO A 104 9.86 -14.19 5.86
CA PRO A 104 9.13 -13.02 6.32
C PRO A 104 9.99 -11.78 6.53
N PHE A 105 11.17 -11.93 7.16
CA PHE A 105 12.09 -10.83 7.40
C PHE A 105 12.67 -10.25 6.10
N GLN A 106 13.26 -11.08 5.26
CA GLN A 106 13.89 -10.62 4.01
C GLN A 106 12.86 -10.17 2.99
N GLY A 107 11.72 -10.87 2.88
CA GLY A 107 10.64 -10.51 1.99
C GLY A 107 10.06 -9.14 2.33
N ALA A 108 9.80 -8.85 3.60
CA ALA A 108 9.30 -7.56 4.02
C ALA A 108 10.36 -6.44 3.91
N ALA A 109 11.61 -6.73 4.29
CA ALA A 109 12.73 -5.80 4.15
C ALA A 109 12.93 -5.35 2.70
N THR A 110 12.95 -6.29 1.75
CA THR A 110 13.13 -5.98 0.32
C THR A 110 11.89 -5.32 -0.29
N GLY A 111 10.70 -5.54 0.26
CA GLY A 111 9.50 -4.78 -0.08
C GLY A 111 9.62 -3.29 0.25
N VAL A 112 10.19 -2.95 1.42
CA VAL A 112 10.50 -1.55 1.77
C VAL A 112 11.57 -0.98 0.82
N GLY A 113 12.66 -1.71 0.57
CA GLY A 113 13.72 -1.27 -0.32
C GLY A 113 13.23 -1.00 -1.74
N GLY A 114 12.44 -1.91 -2.31
CA GLY A 114 11.90 -1.75 -3.68
C GLY A 114 11.08 -0.49 -3.85
N ILE A 115 10.14 -0.24 -2.93
CA ILE A 115 9.29 0.95 -3.03
C ILE A 115 10.07 2.26 -2.79
N LEU A 116 11.09 2.25 -1.94
CA LEU A 116 11.94 3.41 -1.73
C LEU A 116 12.75 3.74 -2.99
N ARG A 117 13.25 2.73 -3.72
CA ARG A 117 13.94 2.93 -5.01
C ARG A 117 13.04 3.58 -6.05
N ASP A 118 11.79 3.16 -6.17
CA ASP A 118 10.81 3.78 -7.05
C ASP A 118 10.67 5.28 -6.78
N ILE A 119 10.66 5.67 -5.50
CA ILE A 119 10.54 7.07 -5.10
C ILE A 119 11.78 7.88 -5.49
N PHE A 120 12.99 7.41 -5.11
CA PHE A 120 14.18 8.23 -5.41
C PHE A 120 14.65 8.13 -6.86
N THR A 121 14.20 7.14 -7.64
CA THR A 121 14.34 7.12 -9.09
C THR A 121 13.68 8.35 -9.75
N MET A 122 12.60 8.85 -9.17
CA MET A 122 11.95 10.09 -9.63
C MET A 122 12.68 11.38 -9.21
N GLY A 123 13.86 11.30 -8.60
CA GLY A 123 14.57 12.45 -8.02
C GLY A 123 13.99 12.90 -6.68
N ALA A 124 13.04 12.16 -6.12
CA ALA A 124 12.37 12.50 -4.88
C ALA A 124 13.07 11.84 -3.68
N ARG A 125 13.37 12.62 -2.65
CA ARG A 125 13.90 12.09 -1.39
C ARG A 125 12.79 11.47 -0.56
N PRO A 126 12.84 10.16 -0.22
CA PRO A 126 11.85 9.54 0.64
C PRO A 126 11.78 10.22 2.01
N ILE A 127 10.56 10.52 2.48
CA ILE A 127 10.28 11.19 3.75
C ILE A 127 9.24 10.50 4.61
N ALA A 128 8.53 9.51 4.09
CA ALA A 128 7.58 8.69 4.83
C ALA A 128 7.39 7.31 4.21
N VAL A 129 7.12 6.33 5.07
CA VAL A 129 6.65 4.99 4.74
C VAL A 129 5.41 4.67 5.59
N MET A 130 4.49 3.88 5.04
CA MET A 130 3.38 3.24 5.75
C MET A 130 3.25 1.80 5.26
N ASP A 131 2.61 0.94 6.06
CA ASP A 131 2.36 -0.44 5.66
C ASP A 131 0.88 -0.83 5.78
N ALA A 132 0.42 -1.77 4.93
CA ALA A 132 -0.88 -2.40 5.06
C ALA A 132 -0.66 -3.92 5.10
N LEU A 133 -0.83 -4.48 6.28
CA LEU A 133 -0.46 -5.86 6.61
C LEU A 133 -1.69 -6.72 6.85
N ARG A 134 -1.69 -7.93 6.30
CA ARG A 134 -2.76 -8.92 6.50
C ARG A 134 -2.16 -10.27 6.83
N PHE A 135 -2.65 -10.88 7.90
CA PHE A 135 -2.17 -12.17 8.40
C PHE A 135 -3.34 -13.10 8.72
N GLY A 136 -3.07 -14.38 8.79
CA GLY A 136 -3.99 -15.31 9.42
C GLY A 136 -4.09 -15.07 10.93
N PRO A 137 -5.20 -15.51 11.61
CA PRO A 137 -5.38 -15.31 13.03
C PRO A 137 -4.23 -15.92 13.86
N LEU A 138 -3.84 -15.22 14.93
CA LEU A 138 -2.73 -15.63 15.81
C LEU A 138 -3.12 -16.78 16.74
N ASP A 139 -4.42 -17.00 16.96
CA ASP A 139 -5.02 -18.05 17.77
C ASP A 139 -5.53 -19.25 16.94
N ASP A 140 -5.29 -19.27 15.64
CA ASP A 140 -5.66 -20.43 14.80
C ASP A 140 -4.98 -21.70 15.30
N GLU A 141 -5.75 -22.77 15.51
CA GLU A 141 -5.24 -24.03 16.10
C GLU A 141 -4.14 -24.67 15.25
N ALA A 142 -4.24 -24.60 13.92
CA ALA A 142 -3.31 -25.22 12.99
C ALA A 142 -2.19 -24.25 12.53
N ALA A 143 -2.52 -23.00 12.29
CA ALA A 143 -1.65 -22.01 11.67
C ALA A 143 -1.13 -20.93 12.62
N GLY A 144 -1.68 -20.76 13.80
CA GLY A 144 -1.41 -19.63 14.71
C GLY A 144 0.08 -19.47 15.05
N ALA A 145 0.80 -20.55 15.36
CA ALA A 145 2.25 -20.49 15.62
C ALA A 145 3.04 -20.00 14.40
N ARG A 146 2.61 -20.37 13.19
CA ARG A 146 3.21 -19.91 11.94
C ARG A 146 2.85 -18.44 11.67
N ASN A 147 1.59 -18.04 11.90
CA ASN A 147 1.13 -16.66 11.71
C ASN A 147 1.89 -15.69 12.63
N ARG A 148 2.10 -16.06 13.91
CA ARG A 148 2.92 -15.27 14.84
C ARG A 148 4.36 -15.09 14.34
N ARG A 149 5.00 -16.16 13.86
CA ARG A 149 6.35 -16.09 13.30
C ARG A 149 6.42 -15.23 12.04
N ILE A 150 5.40 -15.30 11.18
CA ILE A 150 5.33 -14.48 9.97
C ILE A 150 5.16 -13.00 10.34
N LEU A 151 4.23 -12.68 11.24
CA LEU A 151 4.03 -11.32 11.75
C LEU A 151 5.32 -10.75 12.34
N ASP A 152 5.97 -11.49 13.24
CA ASP A 152 7.25 -11.09 13.86
C ASP A 152 8.33 -10.79 12.80
N GLY A 153 8.53 -11.72 11.87
CA GLY A 153 9.52 -11.54 10.81
C GLY A 153 9.22 -10.36 9.88
N VAL A 154 7.96 -10.17 9.50
CA VAL A 154 7.54 -9.06 8.64
C VAL A 154 7.78 -7.71 9.33
N VAL A 155 7.31 -7.56 10.57
CA VAL A 155 7.46 -6.32 11.34
C VAL A 155 8.94 -5.97 11.55
N HIS A 156 9.76 -6.94 11.94
CA HIS A 156 11.19 -6.71 12.11
C HIS A 156 11.92 -6.43 10.77
N GLY A 157 11.46 -7.03 9.66
CA GLY A 157 11.99 -6.74 8.32
C GLY A 157 11.73 -5.29 7.89
N ILE A 158 10.50 -4.81 8.05
CA ILE A 158 10.11 -3.42 7.77
C ILE A 158 10.92 -2.46 8.67
N ALA A 159 10.96 -2.75 9.99
CA ALA A 159 11.70 -1.95 10.97
C ALA A 159 13.19 -1.86 10.61
N HIS A 160 13.82 -3.01 10.35
CA HIS A 160 15.25 -3.06 10.00
C HIS A 160 15.57 -2.19 8.80
N TYR A 161 14.77 -2.31 7.73
CA TYR A 161 15.04 -1.59 6.50
C TYR A 161 14.79 -0.08 6.67
N GLY A 162 13.61 0.31 7.13
CA GLY A 162 13.24 1.71 7.30
C GLY A 162 14.13 2.47 8.29
N ASN A 163 14.44 1.86 9.43
CA ASN A 163 15.27 2.46 10.47
C ASN A 163 16.72 2.65 10.00
N CYS A 164 17.32 1.66 9.35
CA CYS A 164 18.68 1.75 8.83
C CYS A 164 18.79 2.74 7.66
N PHE A 165 17.80 2.73 6.75
CA PHE A 165 17.69 3.69 5.64
C PHE A 165 17.48 5.13 6.15
N GLY A 166 16.83 5.30 7.29
CA GLY A 166 16.58 6.61 7.91
C GLY A 166 15.36 7.31 7.31
N VAL A 167 14.29 6.55 7.03
CA VAL A 167 12.96 7.04 6.65
C VAL A 167 11.96 6.68 7.74
N PRO A 168 11.07 7.60 8.18
CA PRO A 168 10.08 7.28 9.21
C PRO A 168 8.96 6.41 8.65
N THR A 169 8.57 5.36 9.39
CA THR A 169 7.34 4.59 9.16
C THR A 169 6.24 5.19 10.04
N VAL A 170 5.37 6.00 9.44
CA VAL A 170 4.52 6.95 10.17
C VAL A 170 3.11 6.46 10.46
N GLY A 171 2.75 5.30 9.96
CA GLY A 171 1.43 4.71 10.14
C GLY A 171 1.29 3.42 9.35
N GLY A 172 0.07 2.92 9.29
CA GLY A 172 -0.29 1.69 8.60
C GLY A 172 -1.48 1.02 9.25
N GLU A 173 -1.82 -0.16 8.75
CA GLU A 173 -2.90 -0.97 9.29
C GLU A 173 -2.51 -2.45 9.33
N THR A 174 -3.05 -3.17 10.31
CA THR A 174 -2.81 -4.62 10.44
C THR A 174 -4.10 -5.33 10.82
N MET A 175 -4.51 -6.29 9.97
CA MET A 175 -5.72 -7.07 10.11
C MET A 175 -5.44 -8.56 10.04
N PHE A 176 -6.34 -9.34 10.64
CA PHE A 176 -6.22 -10.79 10.76
C PHE A 176 -7.48 -11.48 10.24
N GLU A 177 -7.35 -12.40 9.29
CA GLU A 177 -8.49 -13.15 8.75
C GLU A 177 -8.04 -14.55 8.32
N PRO A 178 -8.84 -15.61 8.53
CA PRO A 178 -8.47 -16.97 8.11
C PRO A 178 -8.10 -17.10 6.63
N SER A 179 -8.68 -16.28 5.76
CA SER A 179 -8.36 -16.28 4.33
C SER A 179 -6.89 -15.94 4.02
N TYR A 180 -6.17 -15.32 4.96
CA TYR A 180 -4.74 -15.02 4.82
C TYR A 180 -3.82 -16.09 5.44
N ASN A 181 -4.38 -17.19 5.95
CA ASN A 181 -3.57 -18.32 6.38
C ASN A 181 -2.73 -18.86 5.21
N GLY A 182 -1.41 -18.82 5.34
CA GLY A 182 -0.51 -19.27 4.28
C GLY A 182 -0.32 -18.31 3.11
N ASN A 183 -0.99 -17.15 3.14
CA ASN A 183 -0.81 -16.08 2.15
C ASN A 183 -0.92 -14.70 2.80
N PRO A 184 0.07 -14.25 3.58
CA PRO A 184 0.06 -12.92 4.18
C PRO A 184 0.15 -11.85 3.09
N LEU A 185 -0.47 -10.70 3.34
CA LEU A 185 -0.29 -9.53 2.49
C LEU A 185 0.67 -8.55 3.19
N VAL A 186 1.70 -8.16 2.46
CA VAL A 186 2.68 -7.16 2.89
C VAL A 186 2.73 -6.09 1.81
N ASN A 187 2.04 -4.99 2.06
CA ASN A 187 1.96 -3.87 1.14
C ASN A 187 2.64 -2.67 1.79
N VAL A 188 3.57 -2.05 1.09
CA VAL A 188 4.33 -0.91 1.58
C VAL A 188 4.09 0.30 0.70
N PHE A 189 3.68 1.39 1.35
CA PHE A 189 3.53 2.70 0.75
C PHE A 189 4.77 3.53 1.07
N ALA A 190 5.29 4.28 0.09
CA ALA A 190 6.35 5.25 0.29
C ALA A 190 6.01 6.59 -0.36
N LEU A 191 6.51 7.67 0.26
CA LEU A 191 6.35 9.03 -0.20
C LEU A 191 7.66 9.78 -0.09
N GLY A 192 7.99 10.55 -1.14
CA GLY A 192 9.17 11.41 -1.18
C GLY A 192 8.89 12.78 -1.72
N ILE A 193 9.82 13.72 -1.48
CA ILE A 193 9.71 15.11 -1.89
C ILE A 193 10.78 15.47 -2.93
N ALA A 194 10.40 16.24 -3.93
CA ALA A 194 11.28 16.76 -4.96
C ALA A 194 10.85 18.17 -5.40
N ARG A 195 11.81 18.95 -5.90
CA ARG A 195 11.48 20.14 -6.69
C ARG A 195 11.00 19.71 -8.09
N ARG A 196 10.05 20.41 -8.64
CA ARG A 196 9.48 20.09 -9.96
C ARG A 196 10.52 20.08 -11.08
N ASP A 197 11.47 20.99 -11.04
CA ASP A 197 12.56 21.10 -12.01
C ASP A 197 13.67 20.05 -11.83
N LYS A 198 13.56 19.22 -10.77
CA LYS A 198 14.49 18.14 -10.42
C LYS A 198 13.86 16.75 -10.49
N ILE A 199 12.73 16.63 -11.17
CA ILE A 199 12.10 15.32 -11.42
C ILE A 199 12.87 14.61 -12.54
N PHE A 200 13.18 13.34 -12.30
CA PHE A 200 13.85 12.46 -13.25
C PHE A 200 12.90 11.36 -13.74
N TYR A 201 13.22 10.78 -14.89
CA TYR A 201 12.41 9.77 -15.55
C TYR A 201 13.25 8.59 -15.99
N GLY A 202 12.63 7.42 -16.10
CA GLY A 202 13.23 6.17 -16.56
C GLY A 202 13.34 6.13 -18.09
N ARG A 203 14.15 7.01 -18.72
CA ARG A 203 14.27 7.13 -20.17
C ARG A 203 15.71 7.10 -20.63
N ALA A 204 16.01 6.27 -21.65
CA ALA A 204 17.33 6.20 -22.27
C ALA A 204 17.45 7.22 -23.42
N CYS A 205 17.53 8.50 -23.08
CA CYS A 205 17.65 9.56 -24.07
C CYS A 205 19.09 9.74 -24.55
N GLY A 206 19.26 10.13 -25.83
CA GLY A 206 20.55 10.51 -26.42
C GLY A 206 21.35 9.31 -26.93
N VAL A 207 21.29 9.05 -28.24
CA VAL A 207 22.09 7.99 -28.91
C VAL A 207 23.57 8.22 -28.64
N GLY A 208 24.28 7.19 -28.19
CA GLY A 208 25.69 7.25 -27.82
C GLY A 208 25.94 7.58 -26.33
N ASN A 209 24.90 7.97 -25.59
CA ASN A 209 25.03 8.18 -24.13
C ASN A 209 25.40 6.88 -23.44
N PRO A 210 26.38 6.90 -22.50
CA PRO A 210 26.79 5.72 -21.76
C PRO A 210 25.72 5.26 -20.78
N VAL A 211 25.55 3.93 -20.69
CA VAL A 211 24.69 3.26 -19.72
C VAL A 211 25.54 2.76 -18.56
N ILE A 212 25.21 3.17 -17.37
CA ILE A 212 25.98 2.95 -16.15
C ILE A 212 25.18 2.10 -15.17
N TYR A 213 25.74 0.98 -14.78
CA TYR A 213 25.28 0.13 -13.69
C TYR A 213 25.87 0.65 -12.37
N VAL A 214 25.05 0.81 -11.32
CA VAL A 214 25.50 1.27 -10.01
C VAL A 214 24.87 0.47 -8.88
N GLY A 215 25.57 0.40 -7.73
CA GLY A 215 25.09 -0.22 -6.50
C GLY A 215 25.68 -1.62 -6.25
N ALA A 216 24.85 -2.53 -5.73
CA ALA A 216 25.23 -3.88 -5.35
C ALA A 216 25.67 -4.72 -6.56
N LYS A 217 26.50 -5.74 -6.29
CA LYS A 217 26.88 -6.71 -7.32
C LYS A 217 25.72 -7.67 -7.60
N THR A 218 25.56 -8.03 -8.88
CA THR A 218 24.57 -9.02 -9.33
C THR A 218 24.91 -10.41 -8.80
N GLY A 219 23.96 -11.04 -8.13
CA GLY A 219 24.00 -12.42 -7.66
C GLY A 219 22.90 -13.27 -8.28
N ARG A 220 22.74 -14.53 -7.85
CA ARG A 220 21.68 -15.44 -8.30
C ARG A 220 20.35 -15.27 -7.55
N ASP A 221 20.31 -14.41 -6.54
CA ASP A 221 19.12 -14.13 -5.76
C ASP A 221 18.00 -13.50 -6.62
N GLY A 222 16.76 -13.85 -6.32
CA GLY A 222 15.58 -13.38 -7.04
C GLY A 222 15.40 -13.94 -8.44
N SER A 223 16.27 -14.82 -8.92
CA SER A 223 16.10 -15.44 -10.24
C SER A 223 14.73 -16.11 -10.34
N HIS A 224 13.91 -15.69 -11.31
CA HIS A 224 12.49 -16.06 -11.46
C HIS A 224 11.52 -15.50 -10.40
N GLY A 225 11.88 -14.47 -9.65
CA GLY A 225 11.00 -13.84 -8.66
C GLY A 225 9.68 -13.36 -9.26
N ALA A 226 9.70 -12.62 -10.36
CA ALA A 226 8.51 -12.15 -11.06
C ALA A 226 7.62 -13.30 -11.58
N THR A 227 8.21 -14.39 -12.05
CA THR A 227 7.48 -15.59 -12.47
C THR A 227 6.87 -16.30 -11.27
N MET A 228 7.60 -16.37 -10.14
CA MET A 228 7.12 -16.93 -8.89
C MET A 228 5.94 -16.14 -8.30
N ALA A 229 5.96 -14.81 -8.42
CA ALA A 229 4.86 -13.94 -7.99
C ALA A 229 3.60 -14.06 -8.87
N SER A 230 3.69 -14.79 -9.97
CA SER A 230 2.56 -15.10 -10.88
C SER A 230 2.06 -16.55 -10.75
N GLY A 231 2.36 -17.24 -9.65
CA GLY A 231 1.95 -18.63 -9.39
C GLY A 231 1.36 -18.81 -8.00
N GLU A 232 0.52 -19.84 -7.85
CA GLU A 232 -0.10 -20.21 -6.58
C GLU A 232 0.90 -20.81 -5.57
N PHE A 233 0.60 -20.69 -4.28
CA PHE A 233 1.37 -21.32 -3.22
C PHE A 233 1.09 -22.82 -3.14
N THR A 234 2.15 -23.61 -3.19
CA THR A 234 2.13 -25.06 -2.99
C THR A 234 3.06 -25.44 -1.83
N GLU A 235 3.02 -26.70 -1.40
CA GLU A 235 3.98 -27.20 -0.40
C GLU A 235 5.45 -27.11 -0.88
N GLU A 236 5.68 -27.18 -2.19
CA GLU A 236 7.00 -27.03 -2.79
C GLU A 236 7.51 -25.58 -2.79
N SER A 237 6.66 -24.60 -2.52
CA SER A 237 7.05 -23.18 -2.45
C SER A 237 8.14 -22.93 -1.41
N LYS A 238 8.21 -23.73 -0.35
CA LYS A 238 9.28 -23.69 0.65
C LYS A 238 10.67 -24.03 0.11
N GLN A 239 10.74 -24.83 -0.96
CA GLN A 239 12.02 -25.19 -1.60
C GLN A 239 12.59 -24.03 -2.42
N LYS A 240 11.78 -23.00 -2.69
CA LYS A 240 12.19 -21.78 -3.42
C LYS A 240 12.85 -20.71 -2.53
N ARG A 241 13.10 -21.03 -1.24
CA ARG A 241 13.77 -20.12 -0.29
C ARG A 241 15.09 -19.51 -0.81
N PRO A 242 15.95 -20.22 -1.54
CA PRO A 242 17.16 -19.65 -2.10
C PRO A 242 16.92 -18.56 -3.15
N ASN A 243 15.70 -18.45 -3.68
CA ASN A 243 15.33 -17.46 -4.71
C ASN A 243 14.79 -16.14 -4.11
N VAL A 244 14.64 -16.06 -2.76
CA VAL A 244 14.22 -14.83 -2.11
C VAL A 244 15.38 -13.83 -2.10
N GLN A 245 15.07 -12.59 -2.44
CA GLN A 245 16.04 -11.48 -2.40
C GLN A 245 16.50 -11.22 -0.97
N VAL A 246 17.74 -10.72 -0.83
CA VAL A 246 18.31 -10.27 0.45
C VAL A 246 18.54 -8.77 0.37
N GLY A 247 17.98 -8.01 1.31
CA GLY A 247 18.10 -6.55 1.36
C GLY A 247 19.27 -6.08 2.21
N ASP A 248 19.95 -5.01 1.75
CA ASP A 248 20.98 -4.28 2.48
C ASP A 248 20.59 -2.80 2.60
N PRO A 249 19.83 -2.41 3.65
CA PRO A 249 19.35 -1.05 3.81
C PRO A 249 20.46 -0.01 3.98
N PHE A 250 21.63 -0.40 4.49
CA PHE A 250 22.77 0.50 4.58
C PHE A 250 23.33 0.82 3.19
N MET A 251 23.49 -0.18 2.34
CA MET A 251 23.89 0.03 0.95
C MET A 251 22.87 0.87 0.20
N GLU A 252 21.57 0.63 0.39
CA GLU A 252 20.53 1.41 -0.26
C GLU A 252 20.51 2.87 0.22
N LYS A 253 20.83 3.12 1.50
CA LYS A 253 21.02 4.48 1.99
C LYS A 253 22.15 5.20 1.27
N LEU A 254 23.29 4.55 1.08
CA LEU A 254 24.40 5.11 0.30
C LEU A 254 24.01 5.33 -1.16
N LEU A 255 23.25 4.39 -1.74
CA LEU A 255 22.76 4.45 -3.11
C LEU A 255 21.81 5.64 -3.32
N LEU A 256 20.86 5.86 -2.39
CA LEU A 256 20.01 7.05 -2.38
C LEU A 256 20.82 8.35 -2.46
N GLU A 257 21.78 8.52 -1.53
CA GLU A 257 22.56 9.75 -1.46
C GLU A 257 23.41 9.95 -2.72
N ALA A 258 24.01 8.88 -3.22
CA ALA A 258 24.81 8.93 -4.45
C ALA A 258 23.94 9.23 -5.69
N CYS A 259 22.75 8.65 -5.80
CA CYS A 259 21.83 8.91 -6.92
C CYS A 259 21.37 10.37 -6.92
N LEU A 260 20.92 10.88 -5.78
CA LEU A 260 20.48 12.29 -5.68
C LEU A 260 21.63 13.26 -5.96
N GLU A 261 22.83 13.01 -5.44
CA GLU A 261 24.01 13.82 -5.74
C GLU A 261 24.40 13.75 -7.23
N ALA A 262 24.33 12.57 -7.85
CA ALA A 262 24.63 12.43 -9.27
C ALA A 262 23.61 13.18 -10.15
N MET A 263 22.34 13.15 -9.79
CA MET A 263 21.28 13.92 -10.47
C MET A 263 21.54 15.42 -10.37
N GLU A 264 21.96 15.93 -9.21
CA GLU A 264 22.28 17.35 -9.00
C GLU A 264 23.42 17.86 -9.88
N THR A 265 24.34 16.99 -10.31
CA THR A 265 25.42 17.39 -11.23
C THR A 265 24.89 17.83 -12.60
N GLY A 266 23.68 17.39 -12.98
CA GLY A 266 23.14 17.54 -14.32
C GLY A 266 23.83 16.67 -15.37
N ALA A 267 24.63 15.67 -14.96
CA ALA A 267 25.27 14.70 -15.85
C ALA A 267 24.39 13.49 -16.16
N VAL A 268 23.32 13.26 -15.38
CA VAL A 268 22.38 12.14 -15.55
C VAL A 268 21.26 12.54 -16.51
N ALA A 269 21.07 11.75 -17.58
CA ALA A 269 20.00 11.92 -18.57
C ALA A 269 18.75 11.08 -18.27
N GLY A 270 18.89 9.98 -17.54
CA GLY A 270 17.79 9.11 -17.12
C GLY A 270 18.26 8.10 -16.08
N ILE A 271 17.31 7.59 -15.30
CA ILE A 271 17.57 6.64 -14.21
C ILE A 271 16.38 5.71 -14.03
N GLN A 272 16.67 4.43 -13.76
CA GLN A 272 15.68 3.40 -13.47
C GLN A 272 16.22 2.50 -12.37
N ASP A 273 15.35 2.00 -11.49
CA ASP A 273 15.71 0.95 -10.56
C ASP A 273 15.80 -0.43 -11.24
N MET A 274 16.44 -1.37 -10.59
CA MET A 274 16.47 -2.77 -10.98
C MET A 274 15.62 -3.57 -9.97
N GLY A 275 14.30 -3.37 -10.03
CA GLY A 275 13.30 -4.11 -9.24
C GLY A 275 12.99 -5.48 -9.83
N ALA A 276 11.70 -5.77 -10.03
CA ALA A 276 11.25 -6.98 -10.70
C ALA A 276 11.90 -7.12 -12.07
N ALA A 277 12.34 -8.34 -12.41
CA ALA A 277 13.12 -8.66 -13.64
C ALA A 277 14.47 -7.92 -13.76
N GLY A 278 14.91 -7.18 -12.75
CA GLY A 278 16.25 -6.62 -12.62
C GLY A 278 16.77 -5.85 -13.83
N LEU A 279 17.93 -6.26 -14.37
CA LEU A 279 18.58 -5.61 -15.51
C LEU A 279 17.75 -5.72 -16.82
N THR A 280 16.95 -6.76 -16.95
CA THR A 280 16.04 -6.93 -18.11
C THR A 280 15.01 -5.80 -18.14
N CYS A 281 14.29 -5.58 -17.04
CA CYS A 281 13.23 -4.56 -16.94
C CYS A 281 13.80 -3.16 -17.17
N SER A 282 14.83 -2.77 -16.40
CA SER A 282 15.44 -1.43 -16.50
C SER A 282 15.93 -1.12 -17.92
N THR A 283 16.57 -2.09 -18.59
CA THR A 283 17.11 -1.90 -19.94
C THR A 283 16.01 -1.71 -20.99
N CYS A 284 15.00 -2.59 -21.00
CA CYS A 284 13.97 -2.54 -22.05
C CYS A 284 12.98 -1.38 -21.83
N GLU A 285 12.59 -1.07 -20.60
CA GLU A 285 11.66 0.02 -20.31
C GLU A 285 12.25 1.39 -20.60
N MET A 286 13.49 1.64 -20.17
CA MET A 286 14.16 2.92 -20.46
C MET A 286 14.30 3.14 -21.98
N GLY A 287 14.62 2.09 -22.76
CA GLY A 287 14.68 2.14 -24.21
C GLY A 287 13.32 2.40 -24.82
N SER A 288 12.30 1.66 -24.42
CA SER A 288 10.95 1.80 -24.94
C SER A 288 10.35 3.19 -24.68
N ARG A 289 10.46 3.70 -23.44
CA ARG A 289 9.95 5.03 -23.05
C ARG A 289 10.62 6.18 -23.81
N ALA A 290 11.87 6.00 -24.24
CA ALA A 290 12.59 7.00 -25.04
C ALA A 290 12.46 6.79 -26.57
N GLY A 291 11.91 5.66 -27.02
CA GLY A 291 11.90 5.27 -28.44
C GLY A 291 13.30 4.96 -28.97
N THR A 292 14.22 4.52 -28.13
CA THR A 292 15.62 4.18 -28.41
C THR A 292 15.88 2.71 -28.07
N GLY A 293 17.09 2.24 -28.36
CA GLY A 293 17.60 0.96 -27.88
C GLY A 293 18.70 1.13 -26.86
N ILE A 294 19.07 0.03 -26.22
CA ILE A 294 20.21 -0.06 -25.33
C ILE A 294 21.02 -1.30 -25.68
N GLU A 295 22.33 -1.12 -25.87
CA GLU A 295 23.29 -2.20 -26.01
C GLU A 295 24.15 -2.29 -24.74
N ILE A 296 24.21 -3.47 -24.10
CA ILE A 296 25.02 -3.75 -22.92
C ILE A 296 25.93 -4.95 -23.15
N ASP A 297 27.10 -4.98 -22.49
CA ASP A 297 27.96 -6.17 -22.41
C ASP A 297 28.07 -6.65 -20.96
N LEU A 298 27.58 -7.87 -20.72
CA LEU A 298 27.52 -8.50 -19.39
C LEU A 298 28.89 -8.73 -18.77
N MET A 299 29.96 -8.69 -19.55
CA MET A 299 31.33 -8.76 -19.06
C MET A 299 31.68 -7.58 -18.13
N HIS A 300 30.99 -6.45 -18.29
CA HIS A 300 31.18 -5.24 -17.48
C HIS A 300 30.23 -5.15 -16.28
N VAL A 301 29.23 -6.01 -16.21
CA VAL A 301 28.29 -6.05 -15.08
C VAL A 301 29.01 -6.62 -13.84
N PRO A 302 29.05 -5.89 -12.72
CA PRO A 302 29.64 -6.40 -11.48
C PRO A 302 28.88 -7.64 -10.99
N GLN A 303 29.57 -8.77 -10.79
CA GLN A 303 29.01 -10.02 -10.34
C GLN A 303 29.51 -10.38 -8.94
N ARG A 304 28.62 -10.88 -8.09
CA ARG A 304 28.95 -11.39 -6.76
C ARG A 304 29.56 -12.78 -6.83
N GLU A 305 29.12 -13.56 -7.78
CA GLU A 305 29.50 -14.95 -7.94
C GLU A 305 30.19 -15.17 -9.30
N ALA A 306 31.20 -16.04 -9.31
CA ALA A 306 31.88 -16.39 -10.54
C ALA A 306 31.04 -17.37 -11.39
N GLY A 307 31.17 -17.26 -12.71
CA GLY A 307 30.57 -18.23 -13.65
C GLY A 307 29.07 -18.06 -13.85
N MET A 308 28.50 -16.90 -13.58
CA MET A 308 27.10 -16.61 -13.91
C MET A 308 26.91 -16.61 -15.42
N THR A 309 25.84 -17.25 -15.88
CA THR A 309 25.41 -17.28 -17.27
C THR A 309 24.71 -15.98 -17.67
N PRO A 310 24.62 -15.64 -18.96
CA PRO A 310 23.82 -14.50 -19.44
C PRO A 310 22.36 -14.54 -18.93
N TYR A 311 21.77 -15.74 -18.91
CA TYR A 311 20.43 -15.98 -18.39
C TYR A 311 20.32 -15.56 -16.90
N GLU A 312 21.22 -16.04 -16.05
CA GLU A 312 21.22 -15.72 -14.62
C GLU A 312 21.48 -14.22 -14.35
N ILE A 313 22.35 -13.56 -15.13
CA ILE A 313 22.64 -12.14 -14.94
C ILE A 313 21.44 -11.27 -15.34
N MET A 314 20.77 -11.58 -16.46
CA MET A 314 19.64 -10.80 -16.95
C MET A 314 18.39 -10.94 -16.09
N LEU A 315 18.18 -12.12 -15.50
CA LEU A 315 16.99 -12.45 -14.70
C LEU A 315 17.22 -12.31 -13.19
N SER A 316 18.41 -11.88 -12.76
CA SER A 316 18.70 -11.62 -11.35
C SER A 316 17.89 -10.43 -10.83
N GLU A 317 17.28 -10.59 -9.67
CA GLU A 317 16.58 -9.51 -8.96
C GLU A 317 17.33 -9.11 -7.66
N SER A 318 18.67 -9.22 -7.65
CA SER A 318 19.49 -8.69 -6.56
C SER A 318 19.12 -7.24 -6.29
N GLN A 319 18.96 -6.89 -5.02
CA GLN A 319 18.48 -5.59 -4.59
C GLN A 319 19.59 -4.51 -4.64
N GLU A 320 19.25 -3.28 -4.34
CA GLU A 320 20.15 -2.12 -4.23
C GLU A 320 20.96 -1.85 -5.50
N ARG A 321 20.30 -1.97 -6.67
CA ARG A 321 20.92 -1.72 -7.99
C ARG A 321 20.10 -0.71 -8.79
N MET A 322 20.81 0.18 -9.52
CA MET A 322 20.19 1.16 -10.41
C MET A 322 20.89 1.16 -11.77
N LEU A 323 20.12 1.53 -12.81
CA LEU A 323 20.63 1.77 -14.15
C LEU A 323 20.50 3.26 -14.48
N LEU A 324 21.62 3.90 -14.81
CA LEU A 324 21.67 5.31 -15.17
C LEU A 324 22.10 5.46 -16.64
N VAL A 325 21.60 6.50 -17.27
CA VAL A 325 22.11 7.00 -18.54
C VAL A 325 22.76 8.35 -18.27
N ALA A 326 24.03 8.50 -18.57
CA ALA A 326 24.75 9.77 -18.42
C ALA A 326 24.87 10.49 -19.77
N HIS A 327 24.97 11.82 -19.74
CA HIS A 327 25.31 12.58 -20.94
C HIS A 327 26.72 12.22 -21.40
N GLN A 328 26.91 11.98 -22.70
CA GLN A 328 28.19 11.63 -23.31
C GLN A 328 29.29 12.66 -22.97
N GLY A 329 30.43 12.18 -22.48
CA GLY A 329 31.55 13.01 -22.05
C GLY A 329 31.45 13.49 -20.59
N ARG A 330 30.33 13.24 -19.88
CA ARG A 330 30.15 13.59 -18.47
C ARG A 330 30.04 12.37 -17.55
N GLU A 331 30.25 11.17 -18.08
CA GLU A 331 30.16 9.91 -17.32
C GLU A 331 31.14 9.85 -16.14
N GLN A 332 32.29 10.49 -16.24
CA GLN A 332 33.29 10.51 -15.16
C GLN A 332 32.81 11.30 -13.92
N GLU A 333 31.93 12.30 -14.10
CA GLU A 333 31.31 13.01 -12.99
C GLU A 333 30.40 12.05 -12.22
N VAL A 334 29.54 11.28 -12.91
CA VAL A 334 28.67 10.27 -12.30
C VAL A 334 29.48 9.20 -11.57
N LEU A 335 30.47 8.59 -12.26
CA LEU A 335 31.34 7.56 -11.66
C LEU A 335 32.09 8.10 -10.43
N GLY A 336 32.49 9.39 -10.46
CA GLY A 336 33.15 10.07 -9.34
C GLY A 336 32.28 10.16 -8.10
N VAL A 337 30.99 10.48 -8.26
CA VAL A 337 30.01 10.53 -7.16
C VAL A 337 29.87 9.16 -6.50
N PHE A 338 29.62 8.10 -7.26
CA PHE A 338 29.46 6.75 -6.69
C PHE A 338 30.75 6.26 -5.99
N ARG A 339 31.91 6.56 -6.58
CA ARG A 339 33.20 6.26 -5.92
C ARG A 339 33.36 6.99 -4.58
N LYS A 340 32.94 8.26 -4.48
CA LYS A 340 32.92 9.03 -3.23
C LYS A 340 32.10 8.33 -2.15
N TRP A 341 30.97 7.75 -2.52
CA TRP A 341 30.08 7.02 -1.62
C TRP A 341 30.50 5.55 -1.39
N GLY A 342 31.60 5.10 -1.98
CA GLY A 342 32.11 3.73 -1.83
C GLY A 342 31.29 2.66 -2.57
N LEU A 343 30.52 3.06 -3.58
CA LEU A 343 29.67 2.18 -4.37
C LEU A 343 30.31 1.78 -5.69
N ASP A 344 30.02 0.57 -6.16
CA ASP A 344 30.38 0.14 -7.50
C ASP A 344 29.59 0.96 -8.55
N ALA A 345 30.29 1.41 -9.59
CA ALA A 345 29.72 2.07 -10.75
C ALA A 345 30.51 1.68 -12.00
N ARG A 346 29.83 1.15 -13.02
CA ARG A 346 30.46 0.63 -14.23
C ARG A 346 29.69 1.06 -15.47
N ILE A 347 30.38 1.55 -16.48
CA ILE A 347 29.81 1.68 -17.81
C ILE A 347 29.66 0.26 -18.38
N ILE A 348 28.42 -0.15 -18.62
CA ILE A 348 28.11 -1.49 -19.13
C ILE A 348 27.64 -1.48 -20.59
N GLY A 349 27.41 -0.30 -21.17
CA GLY A 349 26.89 -0.18 -22.52
C GLY A 349 26.62 1.26 -22.92
N HIS A 350 25.77 1.41 -23.93
CA HIS A 350 25.37 2.71 -24.49
C HIS A 350 23.97 2.68 -25.09
N VAL A 351 23.37 3.84 -25.24
CA VAL A 351 22.09 4.04 -25.92
C VAL A 351 22.28 3.95 -27.43
N THR A 352 21.39 3.19 -28.11
CA THR A 352 21.38 3.04 -29.57
C THR A 352 20.13 3.68 -30.18
N GLY A 353 20.14 3.91 -31.49
CA GLY A 353 19.02 4.51 -32.22
C GLY A 353 18.09 3.53 -32.90
N ASP A 354 18.30 2.21 -32.74
CA ASP A 354 17.60 1.16 -33.49
C ASP A 354 16.39 0.55 -32.75
N GLY A 355 16.13 0.98 -31.52
CA GLY A 355 15.01 0.47 -30.70
C GLY A 355 15.19 -0.94 -30.15
N MET A 356 16.41 -1.48 -30.21
CA MET A 356 16.71 -2.85 -29.79
C MET A 356 17.33 -2.90 -28.39
N MET A 357 16.87 -3.82 -27.56
CA MET A 357 17.62 -4.29 -26.41
C MET A 357 18.62 -5.33 -26.90
N ARG A 358 19.90 -5.00 -26.91
CA ARG A 358 20.97 -5.90 -27.34
C ARG A 358 21.89 -6.22 -26.18
N VAL A 359 21.97 -7.49 -25.85
CA VAL A 359 22.81 -8.01 -24.78
C VAL A 359 23.97 -8.78 -25.39
N LYS A 360 25.17 -8.36 -25.00
CA LYS A 360 26.42 -9.05 -25.38
C LYS A 360 27.03 -9.73 -24.14
N ASN A 361 27.77 -10.79 -24.41
CA ASN A 361 28.64 -11.42 -23.43
C ASN A 361 29.98 -11.72 -24.11
N ARG A 362 31.04 -11.07 -23.63
CA ARG A 362 32.37 -11.16 -24.22
C ARG A 362 32.40 -10.80 -25.73
N GLY A 363 31.60 -9.79 -26.10
CA GLY A 363 31.48 -9.31 -27.44
C GLY A 363 30.52 -10.10 -28.35
N GLU A 364 30.04 -11.26 -27.93
CA GLU A 364 29.04 -12.05 -28.69
C GLU A 364 27.61 -11.64 -28.27
N VAL A 365 26.70 -11.48 -29.23
CA VAL A 365 25.29 -11.18 -28.97
C VAL A 365 24.60 -12.42 -28.43
N VAL A 366 24.09 -12.34 -27.20
CA VAL A 366 23.37 -13.41 -26.49
C VAL A 366 21.88 -13.18 -26.41
N ALA A 367 21.42 -11.93 -26.61
CA ALA A 367 20.01 -11.59 -26.81
C ALA A 367 19.88 -10.33 -27.68
N GLU A 368 18.86 -10.32 -28.53
CA GLU A 368 18.55 -9.19 -29.40
C GLU A 368 17.01 -9.13 -29.57
N ILE A 369 16.37 -8.18 -28.89
CA ILE A 369 14.92 -8.09 -28.75
C ILE A 369 14.49 -6.65 -29.00
N PRO A 370 13.43 -6.37 -29.77
CA PRO A 370 12.86 -5.03 -29.86
C PRO A 370 12.31 -4.59 -28.49
N SER A 371 12.77 -3.43 -27.97
CA SER A 371 12.43 -2.96 -26.63
C SER A 371 10.93 -2.72 -26.46
N ARG A 372 10.28 -2.07 -27.43
CA ARG A 372 8.86 -1.73 -27.36
C ARG A 372 7.93 -2.95 -27.36
N PRO A 373 8.03 -3.93 -28.25
CA PRO A 373 7.25 -5.16 -28.16
C PRO A 373 7.43 -5.90 -26.83
N LEU A 374 8.64 -5.90 -26.28
CA LEU A 374 8.93 -6.55 -25.00
C LEU A 374 8.26 -5.84 -23.81
N ALA A 375 8.38 -4.51 -23.71
CA ALA A 375 7.93 -3.73 -22.57
C ALA A 375 6.44 -3.34 -22.65
N ASP A 376 5.96 -2.87 -23.81
CA ASP A 376 4.66 -2.22 -23.93
C ASP A 376 3.59 -3.06 -24.63
N GLU A 377 4.00 -4.04 -25.42
CA GLU A 377 3.10 -4.84 -26.26
C GLU A 377 2.95 -6.29 -25.76
N ALA A 378 3.11 -6.52 -24.47
CA ALA A 378 2.78 -7.81 -23.85
C ALA A 378 1.32 -8.20 -24.18
N PRO A 379 0.99 -9.50 -24.26
CA PRO A 379 -0.37 -9.96 -24.48
C PRO A 379 -1.34 -9.32 -23.47
N LEU A 380 -2.51 -8.91 -23.96
CA LEU A 380 -3.59 -8.41 -23.13
C LEU A 380 -4.76 -9.38 -23.20
N TYR A 381 -5.13 -9.97 -22.09
CA TYR A 381 -6.23 -10.92 -22.01
C TYR A 381 -7.53 -10.22 -21.67
N GLN A 382 -8.57 -10.55 -22.41
CA GLN A 382 -9.95 -10.26 -22.01
C GLN A 382 -10.50 -11.50 -21.31
N ARG A 383 -10.12 -11.64 -20.03
CA ARG A 383 -10.58 -12.76 -19.22
C ARG A 383 -12.10 -12.71 -19.07
N PRO A 384 -12.80 -13.86 -19.24
CA PRO A 384 -14.23 -13.91 -18.94
C PRO A 384 -14.44 -13.66 -17.45
N PHE A 385 -15.53 -12.97 -17.12
CA PHE A 385 -15.96 -12.80 -15.74
C PHE A 385 -17.47 -12.99 -15.62
N THR A 386 -17.89 -13.48 -14.45
CA THR A 386 -19.27 -13.82 -14.12
C THR A 386 -19.73 -13.02 -12.91
N LYS A 387 -20.39 -13.65 -11.97
CA LYS A 387 -20.65 -13.05 -10.65
C LYS A 387 -19.44 -13.26 -9.74
N PRO A 388 -19.13 -12.28 -8.86
CA PRO A 388 -18.09 -12.46 -7.86
C PRO A 388 -18.31 -13.70 -7.00
N LEU A 389 -17.21 -14.36 -6.61
CA LEU A 389 -17.26 -15.46 -5.66
C LEU A 389 -17.84 -14.96 -4.33
N ARG A 390 -18.87 -15.61 -3.87
CA ARG A 390 -19.53 -15.32 -2.61
C ARG A 390 -20.26 -16.54 -2.07
N GLU A 391 -19.79 -17.06 -0.97
CA GLU A 391 -20.38 -18.21 -0.27
C GLU A 391 -21.17 -17.79 0.98
N ALA A 392 -20.95 -16.56 1.48
CA ALA A 392 -21.66 -16.04 2.63
C ALA A 392 -23.17 -15.93 2.36
N PRO A 393 -24.03 -16.36 3.32
CA PRO A 393 -25.47 -16.20 3.19
C PRO A 393 -25.88 -14.74 3.13
N LEU A 394 -26.98 -14.44 2.43
CA LEU A 394 -27.51 -13.07 2.41
C LEU A 394 -28.26 -12.73 3.69
N GLU A 395 -28.98 -13.70 4.24
CA GLU A 395 -29.82 -13.53 5.43
C GLU A 395 -28.99 -13.41 6.69
N ALA A 396 -29.36 -12.47 7.55
CA ALA A 396 -28.77 -12.33 8.87
C ALA A 396 -29.16 -13.50 9.79
N PRO A 397 -28.25 -14.00 10.63
CA PRO A 397 -28.62 -14.91 11.70
C PRO A 397 -29.51 -14.18 12.72
N PRO A 398 -30.37 -14.89 13.48
CA PRO A 398 -31.15 -14.27 14.56
C PRO A 398 -30.22 -13.60 15.58
N LEU A 399 -30.34 -12.28 15.73
CA LEU A 399 -29.59 -11.53 16.72
C LEU A 399 -30.29 -11.62 18.08
N ALA A 400 -29.66 -12.28 19.06
CA ALA A 400 -30.13 -12.31 20.43
C ALA A 400 -29.74 -11.02 21.18
N SER A 401 -30.53 -10.64 22.19
CA SER A 401 -30.14 -9.59 23.12
C SER A 401 -28.89 -10.01 23.90
N ARG A 402 -27.92 -9.10 24.05
CA ARG A 402 -26.60 -9.39 24.61
C ARG A 402 -26.20 -8.41 25.71
N ASP A 403 -25.16 -8.77 26.45
CA ASP A 403 -24.44 -7.85 27.33
C ASP A 403 -23.48 -6.99 26.48
N LEU A 404 -23.91 -5.78 26.17
CA LEU A 404 -23.18 -4.88 25.28
C LEU A 404 -21.84 -4.39 25.88
N ALA A 405 -21.72 -4.37 27.21
CA ALA A 405 -20.45 -4.06 27.88
C ALA A 405 -19.45 -5.22 27.69
N ALA A 406 -19.88 -6.46 27.88
CA ALA A 406 -19.07 -7.65 27.61
C ALA A 406 -18.66 -7.74 26.12
N ASP A 407 -19.57 -7.39 25.21
CA ASP A 407 -19.27 -7.34 23.79
C ASP A 407 -18.19 -6.27 23.47
N LEU A 408 -18.26 -5.08 24.09
CA LEU A 408 -17.24 -4.04 23.93
C LEU A 408 -15.87 -4.49 24.47
N PHE A 409 -15.81 -5.20 25.60
CA PHE A 409 -14.57 -5.79 26.11
C PHE A 409 -14.03 -6.90 25.19
N THR A 410 -14.89 -7.63 24.50
CA THR A 410 -14.48 -8.60 23.49
C THR A 410 -13.81 -7.91 22.31
N LEU A 411 -14.40 -6.81 21.82
CA LEU A 411 -13.81 -5.97 20.76
C LEU A 411 -12.45 -5.40 21.18
N ALA A 412 -12.32 -4.89 22.41
CA ALA A 412 -11.05 -4.36 22.92
C ALA A 412 -9.91 -5.38 22.93
N GLY A 413 -10.21 -6.65 23.14
CA GLY A 413 -9.23 -7.74 23.12
C GLY A 413 -9.04 -8.41 21.76
N ALA A 414 -9.77 -7.97 20.72
CA ALA A 414 -9.72 -8.58 19.40
C ALA A 414 -8.42 -8.21 18.66
N GLN A 415 -7.87 -9.14 17.92
CA GLN A 415 -6.61 -8.96 17.17
C GLN A 415 -6.66 -7.77 16.20
N ASP A 416 -7.81 -7.53 15.56
CA ASP A 416 -7.97 -6.42 14.62
C ASP A 416 -8.03 -5.05 15.32
N LEU A 417 -8.66 -4.97 16.49
CA LEU A 417 -8.97 -3.71 17.15
C LEU A 417 -8.03 -3.34 18.31
N CYS A 418 -7.29 -4.31 18.86
CA CYS A 418 -6.37 -4.03 19.97
C CYS A 418 -5.21 -3.11 19.53
N ASP A 419 -4.54 -2.52 20.54
CA ASP A 419 -3.39 -1.63 20.32
C ASP A 419 -2.30 -2.33 19.49
N LYS A 420 -1.89 -1.70 18.42
CA LYS A 420 -0.82 -2.16 17.55
C LYS A 420 0.55 -1.61 17.97
N ARG A 421 0.68 -1.14 19.22
CA ARG A 421 1.93 -0.56 19.74
C ARG A 421 3.12 -1.47 19.54
N TRP A 422 2.98 -2.78 19.81
CA TRP A 422 4.06 -3.75 19.60
C TRP A 422 4.59 -3.72 18.15
N ILE A 423 3.75 -3.43 17.17
CA ILE A 423 4.16 -3.31 15.76
C ILE A 423 4.91 -2.00 15.56
N TRP A 424 4.23 -0.86 15.78
CA TRP A 424 4.77 0.43 15.39
C TRP A 424 5.90 0.95 16.30
N GLU A 425 6.08 0.44 17.53
CA GLU A 425 7.24 0.78 18.36
C GLU A 425 8.56 0.17 17.86
N GLN A 426 8.52 -0.81 16.93
CA GLN A 426 9.70 -1.30 16.22
C GLN A 426 10.17 -0.30 15.16
N TYR A 427 9.30 0.58 14.72
CA TYR A 427 9.55 1.56 13.67
C TYR A 427 10.02 2.88 14.24
N ASP A 428 11.06 3.48 13.65
CA ASP A 428 11.34 4.89 13.90
C ASP A 428 10.36 5.75 13.09
N PHE A 429 9.32 6.26 13.74
CA PHE A 429 8.34 7.16 13.11
C PHE A 429 8.70 8.64 13.26
N MET A 430 9.83 8.97 13.92
CA MET A 430 10.24 10.34 14.22
C MET A 430 11.52 10.78 13.52
N VAL A 431 12.26 9.87 12.89
CA VAL A 431 13.48 10.22 12.16
C VAL A 431 13.21 11.34 11.15
N ARG A 432 14.14 12.28 10.99
CA ARG A 432 14.00 13.53 10.22
C ARG A 432 13.13 14.61 10.87
N THR A 433 12.41 14.29 11.96
CA THR A 433 11.65 15.25 12.80
C THR A 433 10.53 16.00 12.07
N ASN A 434 9.91 15.37 11.06
CA ASN A 434 8.81 15.96 10.30
C ASN A 434 7.43 15.49 10.76
N THR A 435 7.36 14.36 11.48
CA THR A 435 6.10 13.77 11.93
C THR A 435 5.42 14.66 12.98
N VAL A 436 4.18 15.01 12.72
CA VAL A 436 3.30 15.80 13.59
C VAL A 436 2.27 14.91 14.26
N LEU A 437 1.62 14.05 13.48
CA LEU A 437 0.81 12.93 13.96
C LEU A 437 1.38 11.64 13.37
N GLY A 438 1.64 10.67 14.19
CA GLY A 438 2.16 9.35 13.84
C GLY A 438 1.13 8.25 14.05
N PRO A 439 1.58 7.01 14.33
CA PRO A 439 0.71 5.86 14.54
C PRO A 439 -0.36 6.09 15.61
N GLY A 440 -1.59 5.61 15.36
CA GLY A 440 -2.74 5.76 16.25
C GLY A 440 -3.60 6.99 16.00
N ALA A 441 -3.34 7.76 14.92
CA ALA A 441 -4.23 8.80 14.43
C ALA A 441 -4.95 8.33 13.15
N ASP A 442 -6.06 8.96 12.77
CA ASP A 442 -6.82 8.64 11.55
C ASP A 442 -5.97 8.79 10.30
N ALA A 443 -5.09 9.78 10.29
CA ALA A 443 -4.10 9.98 9.24
C ALA A 443 -2.75 10.37 9.84
N ALA A 444 -1.67 9.88 9.24
CA ALA A 444 -0.33 10.38 9.54
C ALA A 444 -0.15 11.78 8.95
N VAL A 445 0.44 12.70 9.72
CA VAL A 445 0.67 14.08 9.30
C VAL A 445 2.14 14.46 9.43
N LEU A 446 2.72 14.94 8.32
CA LEU A 446 4.09 15.44 8.27
C LEU A 446 4.12 16.92 7.89
N ARG A 447 5.01 17.68 8.51
CA ARG A 447 5.33 19.03 8.05
C ARG A 447 6.32 18.96 6.88
N ILE A 448 6.12 19.84 5.92
CA ILE A 448 7.05 20.06 4.81
C ILE A 448 7.80 21.35 5.10
N LYS A 449 9.06 21.22 5.53
CA LYS A 449 9.88 22.36 5.96
C LYS A 449 10.16 23.32 4.82
N GLU A 450 10.22 22.80 3.61
CA GLU A 450 10.52 23.52 2.38
C GLU A 450 9.43 24.51 1.99
N THR A 451 8.18 24.15 2.17
CA THR A 451 7.01 24.96 1.78
C THR A 451 6.29 25.60 2.96
N GLY A 452 6.57 25.17 4.19
CA GLY A 452 5.83 25.60 5.36
C GLY A 452 4.38 25.09 5.41
N THR A 453 4.06 24.02 4.64
CA THR A 453 2.76 23.32 4.64
C THR A 453 2.88 21.96 5.31
N MET A 454 1.78 21.23 5.37
CA MET A 454 1.77 19.84 5.83
C MET A 454 1.09 18.93 4.80
N ILE A 455 1.48 17.68 4.84
CA ILE A 455 0.83 16.58 4.11
C ILE A 455 0.25 15.59 5.11
N ALA A 456 -0.86 14.98 4.73
CA ALA A 456 -1.46 13.88 5.47
C ALA A 456 -1.59 12.67 4.56
N MET A 457 -1.55 11.47 5.13
CA MET A 457 -1.71 10.22 4.39
C MET A 457 -2.44 9.18 5.22
N ALA A 458 -3.27 8.40 4.54
CA ALA A 458 -4.02 7.28 5.11
C ALA A 458 -3.98 6.10 4.15
N LEU A 459 -3.99 4.88 4.70
CA LEU A 459 -4.18 3.62 3.99
C LEU A 459 -5.45 2.95 4.49
N ASP A 460 -6.14 2.23 3.61
CA ASP A 460 -7.28 1.41 3.99
C ASP A 460 -7.46 0.22 3.04
N GLY A 461 -7.95 -0.91 3.59
CA GLY A 461 -8.26 -2.14 2.86
C GLY A 461 -9.13 -3.09 3.69
N ASN A 462 -10.35 -3.39 3.24
CA ASN A 462 -11.30 -4.25 3.94
C ASN A 462 -11.72 -5.46 3.11
N GLY A 463 -11.04 -6.59 3.33
CA GLY A 463 -11.31 -7.84 2.60
C GLY A 463 -12.71 -8.40 2.84
N ARG A 464 -13.29 -8.22 4.03
CA ARG A 464 -14.64 -8.72 4.36
C ARG A 464 -15.71 -7.97 3.58
N TYR A 465 -15.63 -6.65 3.50
CA TYR A 465 -16.55 -5.85 2.71
C TYR A 465 -16.43 -6.16 1.22
N CYS A 466 -15.21 -6.25 0.72
CA CYS A 466 -14.98 -6.59 -0.69
C CYS A 466 -15.37 -8.03 -1.03
N TYR A 467 -15.33 -8.97 -0.09
CA TYR A 467 -15.83 -10.32 -0.28
C TYR A 467 -17.37 -10.37 -0.37
N LEU A 468 -18.06 -9.55 0.42
CA LEU A 468 -19.53 -9.46 0.38
C LEU A 468 -20.03 -8.73 -0.87
N ASP A 469 -19.35 -7.67 -1.28
CA ASP A 469 -19.64 -6.89 -2.51
C ASP A 469 -18.37 -6.10 -2.89
N PRO A 470 -17.60 -6.54 -3.90
CA PRO A 470 -16.32 -5.93 -4.24
C PRO A 470 -16.44 -4.45 -4.66
N ARG A 471 -17.52 -4.11 -5.37
CA ARG A 471 -17.76 -2.74 -5.85
C ARG A 471 -18.08 -1.79 -4.69
N GLN A 472 -19.01 -2.20 -3.84
CA GLN A 472 -19.40 -1.41 -2.67
C GLN A 472 -18.27 -1.34 -1.64
N GLY A 473 -17.55 -2.46 -1.38
CA GLY A 473 -16.37 -2.48 -0.53
C GLY A 473 -15.32 -1.47 -1.00
N ALA A 474 -14.96 -1.49 -2.28
CA ALA A 474 -13.99 -0.56 -2.84
C ALA A 474 -14.42 0.92 -2.75
N ARG A 475 -15.72 1.23 -2.87
CA ARG A 475 -16.24 2.59 -2.64
C ARG A 475 -16.04 3.04 -1.19
N LEU A 476 -16.28 2.15 -0.24
CA LEU A 476 -16.12 2.42 1.19
C LEU A 476 -14.66 2.72 1.54
N LEU A 477 -13.70 1.94 1.02
CA LEU A 477 -12.26 2.15 1.28
C LEU A 477 -11.78 3.55 0.87
N VAL A 478 -12.15 3.99 -0.33
CA VAL A 478 -11.76 5.33 -0.82
C VAL A 478 -12.39 6.42 0.04
N ALA A 479 -13.66 6.25 0.41
CA ALA A 479 -14.39 7.21 1.24
C ALA A 479 -13.79 7.30 2.65
N GLU A 480 -13.41 6.17 3.24
CA GLU A 480 -12.80 6.10 4.56
C GLU A 480 -11.43 6.79 4.59
N CYS A 481 -10.53 6.48 3.65
CA CYS A 481 -9.27 7.21 3.52
C CYS A 481 -9.49 8.72 3.39
N ALA A 482 -10.45 9.17 2.57
CA ALA A 482 -10.73 10.59 2.40
C ALA A 482 -11.32 11.23 3.67
N ARG A 483 -12.12 10.50 4.45
CA ARG A 483 -12.68 10.91 5.74
C ARG A 483 -11.60 11.02 6.80
N ASN A 484 -10.65 10.07 6.84
CA ASN A 484 -9.49 10.09 7.71
C ASN A 484 -8.63 11.33 7.46
N LEU A 485 -8.39 11.68 6.19
CA LEU A 485 -7.71 12.94 5.85
C LEU A 485 -8.50 14.17 6.31
N ALA A 486 -9.84 14.15 6.21
CA ALA A 486 -10.68 15.26 6.67
C ALA A 486 -10.62 15.44 8.19
N CYS A 487 -10.53 14.37 8.98
CA CYS A 487 -10.40 14.42 10.44
C CYS A 487 -9.18 15.21 10.91
N VAL A 488 -8.09 15.19 10.16
CA VAL A 488 -6.88 15.98 10.46
C VAL A 488 -6.85 17.36 9.75
N GLY A 489 -7.85 17.67 8.92
CA GLY A 489 -7.97 18.94 8.20
C GLY A 489 -7.33 18.95 6.81
N ALA A 490 -6.94 17.81 6.27
CA ALA A 490 -6.30 17.71 4.96
C ALA A 490 -7.32 17.59 3.81
N GLU A 491 -6.95 18.12 2.65
CA GLU A 491 -7.69 18.00 1.39
C GLU A 491 -6.99 16.95 0.51
N PRO A 492 -7.69 15.91 0.05
CA PRO A 492 -7.11 14.90 -0.84
C PRO A 492 -6.58 15.52 -2.13
N VAL A 493 -5.41 15.04 -2.60
CA VAL A 493 -4.77 15.53 -3.85
C VAL A 493 -4.44 14.41 -4.83
N GLY A 494 -4.41 13.17 -4.38
CA GLY A 494 -4.16 12.02 -5.22
C GLY A 494 -4.16 10.72 -4.43
N ALA A 495 -4.21 9.62 -5.16
CA ALA A 495 -4.26 8.28 -4.60
C ALA A 495 -3.31 7.31 -5.32
N THR A 496 -2.98 6.23 -4.64
CA THR A 496 -2.30 5.05 -5.17
C THR A 496 -3.01 3.80 -4.66
N ASN A 497 -2.98 2.71 -5.40
CA ASN A 497 -3.69 1.50 -5.01
C ASN A 497 -2.84 0.24 -5.18
N ASN A 498 -3.10 -0.77 -4.37
CA ASN A 498 -2.59 -2.11 -4.56
C ASN A 498 -3.73 -3.12 -4.57
N LEU A 499 -3.82 -3.91 -5.62
CA LEU A 499 -4.92 -4.86 -5.84
C LEU A 499 -4.45 -6.26 -5.51
N ASN A 500 -4.88 -6.81 -4.35
CA ASN A 500 -4.56 -8.17 -3.93
C ASN A 500 -5.76 -9.10 -4.16
N PHE A 501 -5.65 -10.05 -5.09
CA PHE A 501 -6.71 -10.98 -5.46
C PHE A 501 -6.15 -12.37 -5.74
N GLY A 502 -7.03 -13.37 -5.79
CA GLY A 502 -6.70 -14.73 -6.21
C GLY A 502 -6.38 -14.86 -7.70
N ASN A 503 -6.57 -16.06 -8.25
CA ASN A 503 -6.25 -16.39 -9.64
C ASN A 503 -7.23 -15.73 -10.62
N PRO A 504 -6.78 -14.80 -11.50
CA PRO A 504 -7.64 -14.07 -12.45
C PRO A 504 -8.17 -14.96 -13.60
N GLU A 505 -7.69 -16.19 -13.72
CA GLU A 505 -8.20 -17.16 -14.69
C GLU A 505 -9.54 -17.76 -14.28
N ARG A 506 -9.89 -17.63 -12.99
CA ARG A 506 -11.19 -18.01 -12.45
C ARG A 506 -12.20 -16.86 -12.70
N PRO A 507 -13.29 -17.10 -13.47
CA PRO A 507 -14.23 -16.04 -13.86
C PRO A 507 -14.87 -15.29 -12.69
N GLU A 508 -15.09 -15.94 -11.56
CA GLU A 508 -15.62 -15.35 -10.33
C GLU A 508 -14.61 -14.45 -9.61
N ILE A 509 -13.31 -14.79 -9.64
CA ILE A 509 -12.22 -13.95 -9.11
C ILE A 509 -11.99 -12.76 -10.03
N MET A 510 -12.00 -12.99 -11.35
CA MET A 510 -11.91 -11.89 -12.30
C MET A 510 -13.06 -10.89 -12.13
N ALA A 511 -14.27 -11.35 -11.80
CA ALA A 511 -15.39 -10.48 -11.49
C ALA A 511 -15.13 -9.62 -10.23
N GLN A 512 -14.53 -10.19 -9.19
CA GLN A 512 -14.12 -9.42 -7.99
C GLN A 512 -13.16 -8.29 -8.36
N ILE A 513 -12.16 -8.58 -9.23
CA ILE A 513 -11.18 -7.58 -9.71
C ILE A 513 -11.88 -6.45 -10.46
N VAL A 514 -12.75 -6.80 -11.42
CA VAL A 514 -13.46 -5.82 -12.26
C VAL A 514 -14.36 -4.92 -11.43
N GLU A 515 -15.17 -5.51 -10.54
CA GLU A 515 -16.10 -4.76 -9.70
C GLU A 515 -15.38 -3.87 -8.68
N ALA A 516 -14.28 -4.34 -8.08
CA ALA A 516 -13.47 -3.52 -7.17
C ALA A 516 -12.85 -2.31 -7.90
N ILE A 517 -12.30 -2.51 -9.10
CA ILE A 517 -11.75 -1.41 -9.93
C ILE A 517 -12.85 -0.39 -10.27
N GLU A 518 -14.05 -0.84 -10.62
CA GLU A 518 -15.19 0.05 -10.93
C GLU A 518 -15.64 0.84 -9.70
N GLY A 519 -15.76 0.19 -8.54
CA GLY A 519 -16.12 0.85 -7.28
C GLY A 519 -15.08 1.91 -6.87
N MET A 520 -13.80 1.58 -6.99
CA MET A 520 -12.70 2.50 -6.72
C MET A 520 -12.71 3.68 -7.69
N ALA A 521 -12.92 3.44 -9.00
CA ALA A 521 -12.97 4.49 -10.01
C ALA A 521 -14.12 5.49 -9.75
N GLU A 522 -15.30 4.99 -9.36
CA GLU A 522 -16.44 5.82 -9.00
C GLU A 522 -16.14 6.72 -7.80
N ALA A 523 -15.64 6.14 -6.71
CA ALA A 523 -15.33 6.89 -5.49
C ALA A 523 -14.20 7.91 -5.71
N CYS A 524 -13.11 7.52 -6.37
CA CYS A 524 -12.01 8.42 -6.72
C CYS A 524 -12.47 9.59 -7.61
N THR A 525 -13.43 9.34 -8.51
CA THR A 525 -14.03 10.41 -9.33
C THR A 525 -14.86 11.37 -8.47
N VAL A 526 -15.66 10.85 -7.55
CA VAL A 526 -16.50 11.65 -6.65
C VAL A 526 -15.67 12.56 -5.74
N PHE A 527 -14.57 12.04 -5.21
CA PHE A 527 -13.71 12.77 -4.27
C PHE A 527 -12.57 13.55 -4.93
N ASP A 528 -12.50 13.58 -6.28
CA ASP A 528 -11.41 14.23 -7.04
C ASP A 528 -10.00 13.75 -6.57
N THR A 529 -9.86 12.45 -6.40
CA THR A 529 -8.63 11.78 -5.97
C THR A 529 -8.08 10.89 -7.09
N PRO A 530 -7.38 11.47 -8.08
CA PRO A 530 -6.86 10.71 -9.21
C PRO A 530 -5.82 9.67 -8.74
N ILE A 531 -5.85 8.49 -9.35
CA ILE A 531 -4.87 7.43 -9.14
C ILE A 531 -3.61 7.76 -9.96
N THR A 532 -2.50 8.02 -9.27
CA THR A 532 -1.24 8.42 -9.92
C THR A 532 -0.29 7.26 -10.16
N GLY A 533 -0.55 6.10 -9.57
CA GLY A 533 0.23 4.89 -9.70
C GLY A 533 -0.36 3.78 -8.84
N GLY A 534 0.22 2.61 -8.90
CA GLY A 534 -0.21 1.47 -8.10
C GLY A 534 0.43 0.17 -8.53
N ASN A 535 -0.01 -0.92 -7.91
CA ASN A 535 0.48 -2.28 -8.15
C ASN A 535 -0.70 -3.27 -8.19
N VAL A 536 -0.51 -4.40 -8.84
CA VAL A 536 -1.46 -5.52 -8.87
C VAL A 536 -0.75 -6.80 -8.45
N SER A 537 -1.26 -7.44 -7.41
CA SER A 537 -0.81 -8.73 -6.91
C SER A 537 -1.92 -9.76 -7.10
N LEU A 538 -1.73 -10.70 -8.00
CA LEU A 538 -2.66 -11.77 -8.31
C LEU A 538 -2.11 -13.14 -7.88
N TYR A 539 -2.94 -14.18 -8.05
CA TYR A 539 -2.61 -15.55 -7.63
C TYR A 539 -2.33 -15.67 -6.12
N ASN A 540 -2.94 -14.78 -5.31
CA ASN A 540 -2.88 -14.92 -3.85
C ASN A 540 -3.84 -16.03 -3.43
N GLU A 541 -3.40 -17.25 -3.62
CA GLU A 541 -4.14 -18.48 -3.30
C GLU A 541 -3.20 -19.48 -2.59
N THR A 542 -3.77 -20.26 -1.69
CA THR A 542 -3.08 -21.35 -1.01
C THR A 542 -3.90 -22.62 -1.15
N LEU A 543 -3.34 -23.65 -1.81
CA LEU A 543 -4.02 -24.92 -2.08
C LEU A 543 -5.39 -24.75 -2.79
N GLY A 544 -5.51 -23.80 -3.70
CA GLY A 544 -6.72 -23.50 -4.45
C GLY A 544 -7.74 -22.60 -3.75
N GLU A 545 -7.47 -22.21 -2.49
CA GLU A 545 -8.30 -21.27 -1.74
C GLU A 545 -7.76 -19.85 -1.88
N ALA A 546 -8.58 -18.96 -2.45
CA ALA A 546 -8.23 -17.56 -2.64
C ALA A 546 -8.33 -16.78 -1.33
N ILE A 547 -7.47 -15.76 -1.17
CA ILE A 547 -7.67 -14.74 -0.14
C ILE A 547 -9.00 -14.01 -0.37
N PHE A 548 -9.50 -13.34 0.67
CA PHE A 548 -10.54 -12.35 0.43
C PHE A 548 -10.03 -11.26 -0.53
N PRO A 549 -10.89 -10.77 -1.46
CA PRO A 549 -10.49 -9.68 -2.36
C PRO A 549 -10.10 -8.46 -1.53
N THR A 550 -8.83 -8.07 -1.60
CA THR A 550 -8.26 -7.04 -0.71
C THR A 550 -7.58 -5.95 -1.55
N PRO A 551 -8.36 -5.09 -2.22
CA PRO A 551 -7.80 -3.85 -2.72
C PRO A 551 -7.37 -2.99 -1.52
N VAL A 552 -6.17 -2.42 -1.60
CA VAL A 552 -5.67 -1.42 -0.65
C VAL A 552 -5.55 -0.09 -1.38
N ILE A 553 -6.04 0.97 -0.77
CA ILE A 553 -5.94 2.34 -1.27
C ILE A 553 -5.07 3.17 -0.33
N GLY A 554 -4.22 4.04 -0.90
CA GLY A 554 -3.49 5.06 -0.15
C GLY A 554 -3.85 6.43 -0.70
N LEU A 555 -4.36 7.32 0.15
CA LEU A 555 -4.64 8.70 -0.19
C LEU A 555 -3.62 9.63 0.45
N VAL A 556 -3.25 10.65 -0.32
CA VAL A 556 -2.43 11.76 0.16
C VAL A 556 -3.23 13.05 0.07
N GLY A 557 -3.12 13.87 1.13
CA GLY A 557 -3.77 15.17 1.21
C GLY A 557 -2.79 16.27 1.60
N THR A 558 -3.15 17.52 1.29
CA THR A 558 -2.41 18.70 1.70
C THR A 558 -3.20 19.54 2.68
N MET A 559 -2.50 20.25 3.57
CA MET A 559 -3.13 21.13 4.54
C MET A 559 -2.19 22.28 4.91
N PRO A 560 -2.74 23.44 5.35
CA PRO A 560 -1.92 24.52 5.89
C PRO A 560 -1.23 24.08 7.18
N LEU A 561 -0.19 24.79 7.58
CA LEU A 561 0.47 24.59 8.86
C LEU A 561 -0.51 24.92 10.00
N LEU A 562 -0.93 23.92 10.74
CA LEU A 562 -1.80 24.03 11.90
C LEU A 562 -1.49 22.91 12.91
N GLU A 563 -2.06 22.95 14.09
CA GLU A 563 -2.09 21.82 15.02
C GLU A 563 -3.31 20.97 14.68
N PRO A 564 -3.12 19.78 14.06
CA PRO A 564 -4.25 18.94 13.66
C PRO A 564 -4.92 18.34 14.89
N PRO A 565 -6.26 18.14 14.89
CA PRO A 565 -6.91 17.36 15.91
C PRO A 565 -6.44 15.91 15.88
N GLY A 566 -6.22 15.32 17.06
CA GLY A 566 -6.07 13.87 17.22
C GLY A 566 -7.40 13.22 17.54
N ILE A 567 -7.40 11.90 17.75
CA ILE A 567 -8.61 11.15 18.09
C ILE A 567 -9.06 11.38 19.55
N GLY A 568 -8.13 11.59 20.48
CA GLY A 568 -8.36 11.60 21.93
C GLY A 568 -9.09 12.82 22.47
N PHE A 569 -9.99 12.60 23.42
CA PHE A 569 -10.62 13.70 24.17
C PHE A 569 -9.56 14.48 24.95
N ARG A 570 -9.55 15.81 24.83
CA ARG A 570 -8.52 16.64 25.44
C ARG A 570 -8.79 17.00 26.90
N ALA A 571 -10.06 17.15 27.29
CA ALA A 571 -10.45 17.58 28.65
C ALA A 571 -11.89 17.20 28.98
N PRO A 572 -12.28 17.12 30.24
CA PRO A 572 -13.68 16.99 30.67
C PRO A 572 -14.52 18.22 30.26
N GLY A 573 -15.86 18.02 30.13
CA GLY A 573 -16.82 19.05 29.80
C GLY A 573 -16.81 19.54 28.38
N ARG A 574 -16.27 18.75 27.47
CA ARG A 574 -16.34 19.01 26.01
C ARG A 574 -17.63 18.45 25.44
N ALA A 575 -18.34 19.23 24.66
CA ALA A 575 -19.50 18.73 23.93
C ALA A 575 -19.11 17.73 22.87
N LEU A 576 -19.86 16.65 22.78
CA LEU A 576 -19.67 15.58 21.78
C LEU A 576 -20.72 15.69 20.68
N TYR A 577 -20.25 15.74 19.46
CA TYR A 577 -21.06 15.79 18.25
C TYR A 577 -20.79 14.61 17.34
N LEU A 578 -21.86 14.04 16.80
CA LEU A 578 -21.81 13.09 15.70
C LEU A 578 -22.14 13.81 14.41
N ILE A 579 -21.11 14.09 13.62
CA ILE A 579 -21.24 14.73 12.31
C ILE A 579 -21.59 13.65 11.30
N GLY A 580 -22.66 13.85 10.51
CA GLY A 580 -23.26 12.83 9.66
C GLY A 580 -24.48 12.15 10.27
N GLY A 581 -24.75 12.38 11.55
CA GLY A 581 -25.89 11.83 12.28
C GLY A 581 -25.67 10.39 12.75
N ILE A 582 -26.74 9.76 13.24
CA ILE A 582 -26.67 8.38 13.77
C ILE A 582 -26.44 7.34 12.64
N GLY A 583 -26.85 7.68 11.42
CA GLY A 583 -26.72 6.80 10.27
C GLY A 583 -27.84 5.78 10.17
N HIS A 584 -27.81 4.99 9.11
CA HIS A 584 -28.70 3.87 8.88
C HIS A 584 -27.99 2.55 9.11
N ALA A 585 -28.65 1.62 9.79
CA ALA A 585 -28.21 0.25 9.95
C ALA A 585 -29.38 -0.71 9.80
N ASP A 586 -29.14 -1.81 9.12
CA ASP A 586 -30.04 -2.96 9.07
C ASP A 586 -29.25 -4.24 9.35
N GLU A 587 -29.96 -5.33 9.69
CA GLU A 587 -29.31 -6.60 10.03
C GLU A 587 -28.52 -7.20 8.87
N ILE A 588 -28.94 -6.94 7.61
CA ILE A 588 -28.27 -7.46 6.41
C ILE A 588 -26.88 -6.82 6.24
N ARG A 589 -26.70 -5.57 6.68
CA ARG A 589 -25.46 -4.80 6.51
C ARG A 589 -24.52 -4.85 7.70
N MET A 590 -24.80 -5.73 8.65
CA MET A 590 -24.01 -5.93 9.87
C MET A 590 -22.94 -7.03 9.71
N GLY A 591 -23.13 -7.95 8.76
CA GLY A 591 -22.38 -9.21 8.72
C GLY A 591 -20.89 -9.09 8.34
N GLY A 592 -20.47 -7.98 7.74
CA GLY A 592 -19.07 -7.70 7.43
C GLY A 592 -18.29 -7.01 8.54
N THR A 593 -18.98 -6.49 9.57
CA THR A 593 -18.42 -5.66 10.62
C THR A 593 -17.51 -6.42 11.59
N GLN A 594 -16.69 -5.70 12.34
CA GLN A 594 -15.89 -6.27 13.44
C GLN A 594 -16.77 -6.90 14.54
N TYR A 595 -17.95 -6.33 14.80
CA TYR A 595 -18.91 -6.94 15.72
C TYR A 595 -19.36 -8.33 15.25
N ALA A 596 -19.72 -8.46 13.97
CA ALA A 596 -20.08 -9.75 13.40
C ALA A 596 -18.93 -10.74 13.45
N LYS A 597 -17.71 -10.29 13.17
CA LYS A 597 -16.50 -11.12 13.18
C LYS A 597 -16.11 -11.55 14.59
N GLN A 598 -15.94 -10.59 15.50
CA GLN A 598 -15.30 -10.83 16.79
C GLN A 598 -16.28 -11.36 17.84
N VAL A 599 -17.55 -10.89 17.81
CA VAL A 599 -18.56 -11.21 18.81
C VAL A 599 -19.48 -12.33 18.33
N LEU A 600 -19.99 -12.24 17.09
CA LEU A 600 -20.95 -13.20 16.57
C LEU A 600 -20.29 -14.38 15.83
N ARG A 601 -19.00 -14.24 15.47
CA ARG A 601 -18.24 -15.27 14.75
C ARG A 601 -18.91 -15.69 13.42
N ALA A 602 -19.45 -14.71 12.69
CA ALA A 602 -20.22 -14.94 11.48
C ALA A 602 -19.89 -13.93 10.37
N LEU A 603 -20.24 -14.30 9.14
CA LEU A 603 -20.13 -13.47 7.96
C LEU A 603 -21.41 -13.65 7.13
N TRP A 604 -22.11 -12.55 6.82
CA TRP A 604 -23.34 -12.59 6.03
C TRP A 604 -23.64 -11.23 5.40
N GLY A 605 -24.68 -11.18 4.59
CA GLY A 605 -25.34 -9.94 4.16
C GLY A 605 -24.55 -9.15 3.11
N LEU A 606 -24.57 -7.87 3.22
CA LEU A 606 -23.92 -6.89 2.34
C LEU A 606 -23.08 -5.90 3.18
N PRO A 607 -22.08 -5.25 2.60
CA PRO A 607 -21.39 -4.18 3.29
C PRO A 607 -22.32 -2.96 3.51
N PRO A 608 -21.97 -2.02 4.39
CA PRO A 608 -22.70 -0.78 4.56
C PRO A 608 -22.88 -0.03 3.22
N GLN A 609 -23.97 0.72 3.10
CA GLN A 609 -24.23 1.53 1.91
C GLN A 609 -23.69 2.94 2.12
N ILE A 610 -23.07 3.51 1.07
CA ILE A 610 -22.57 4.89 1.08
C ILE A 610 -23.49 5.81 0.28
N ASP A 611 -23.78 6.98 0.84
CA ASP A 611 -24.30 8.15 0.13
C ASP A 611 -23.14 9.12 -0.11
N PHE A 612 -22.68 9.20 -1.33
CA PHE A 612 -21.54 10.05 -1.69
C PHE A 612 -21.78 11.55 -1.45
N GLU A 613 -23.03 12.03 -1.59
CA GLU A 613 -23.34 13.43 -1.36
C GLU A 613 -23.33 13.77 0.13
N LEU A 614 -23.80 12.86 0.98
CA LEU A 614 -23.65 12.99 2.42
C LEU A 614 -22.17 12.92 2.83
N GLU A 615 -21.44 11.96 2.31
CA GLU A 615 -20.01 11.76 2.61
C GLU A 615 -19.19 13.02 2.29
N LYS A 616 -19.39 13.62 1.11
CA LYS A 616 -18.71 14.88 0.72
C LYS A 616 -19.02 16.02 1.67
N ARG A 617 -20.28 16.18 2.08
CA ARG A 617 -20.69 17.23 3.03
C ARG A 617 -20.05 17.03 4.40
N VAL A 618 -20.01 15.78 4.88
CA VAL A 618 -19.37 15.44 6.16
C VAL A 618 -17.87 15.72 6.09
N GLN A 619 -17.17 15.22 5.08
CA GLN A 619 -15.74 15.48 4.91
C GLN A 619 -15.42 16.98 4.81
N ALA A 620 -16.21 17.75 4.08
CA ALA A 620 -16.01 19.20 3.97
C ALA A 620 -16.22 19.92 5.31
N ALA A 621 -17.27 19.56 6.05
CA ALA A 621 -17.56 20.13 7.36
C ALA A 621 -16.45 19.81 8.38
N VAL A 622 -16.06 18.53 8.49
CA VAL A 622 -15.02 18.09 9.43
C VAL A 622 -13.66 18.73 9.12
N ARG A 623 -13.30 18.79 7.84
CA ARG A 623 -12.06 19.47 7.38
C ARG A 623 -12.06 20.95 7.79
N GLU A 624 -13.17 21.66 7.64
CA GLU A 624 -13.28 23.05 8.06
C GLU A 624 -13.25 23.17 9.59
N MET A 625 -13.91 22.26 10.34
CA MET A 625 -13.86 22.23 11.81
C MET A 625 -12.42 22.06 12.33
N ALA A 626 -11.65 21.17 11.71
CA ALA A 626 -10.23 20.97 12.03
C ALA A 626 -9.41 22.24 11.75
N ARG A 627 -9.57 22.84 10.58
CA ARG A 627 -8.84 24.06 10.15
C ARG A 627 -9.21 25.30 10.97
N ALA A 628 -10.47 25.43 11.35
CA ALA A 628 -10.98 26.52 12.19
C ALA A 628 -10.72 26.30 13.68
N ARG A 629 -10.12 25.17 14.09
CA ARG A 629 -9.94 24.75 15.48
C ARG A 629 -11.26 24.67 16.25
N ALA A 630 -12.35 24.38 15.55
CA ALA A 630 -13.66 24.11 16.15
C ALA A 630 -13.68 22.71 16.78
N ALA A 631 -13.01 21.72 16.14
CA ALA A 631 -12.78 20.39 16.68
C ALA A 631 -11.51 20.36 17.53
N GLU A 632 -11.61 19.95 18.79
CA GLU A 632 -10.46 19.62 19.66
C GLU A 632 -9.98 18.18 19.44
N SER A 633 -10.89 17.25 19.12
CA SER A 633 -10.62 15.93 18.58
C SER A 633 -11.60 15.62 17.46
N ALA A 634 -11.17 14.83 16.51
CA ALA A 634 -12.00 14.28 15.45
C ALA A 634 -11.55 12.84 15.18
N HIS A 635 -12.53 11.93 15.05
CA HIS A 635 -12.28 10.51 14.78
C HIS A 635 -13.42 9.96 13.93
N ASP A 636 -13.10 9.26 12.84
CA ASP A 636 -14.12 8.68 12.00
C ASP A 636 -14.77 7.45 12.67
N LEU A 637 -16.01 7.15 12.29
CA LEU A 637 -16.66 5.92 12.71
C LEU A 637 -16.46 4.88 11.61
N SER A 638 -15.61 3.92 11.87
CA SER A 638 -15.30 2.79 11.00
C SER A 638 -15.39 1.48 11.79
N ASP A 639 -14.34 0.71 11.86
CA ASP A 639 -14.27 -0.58 12.54
C ASP A 639 -14.81 -0.50 14.00
N GLY A 640 -15.70 -1.44 14.35
CA GLY A 640 -16.31 -1.54 15.69
C GLY A 640 -17.43 -0.53 15.98
N GLY A 641 -17.71 0.43 15.11
CA GLY A 641 -18.83 1.36 15.19
C GLY A 641 -18.72 2.40 16.31
N LEU A 642 -19.88 2.97 16.69
CA LEU A 642 -19.94 4.13 17.62
C LEU A 642 -19.37 3.83 19.00
N ALA A 643 -19.68 2.68 19.59
CA ALA A 643 -19.23 2.35 20.95
C ALA A 643 -17.69 2.18 20.97
N TRP A 644 -17.12 1.62 19.94
CA TRP A 644 -15.67 1.44 19.82
C TRP A 644 -14.97 2.79 19.55
N CYS A 645 -15.44 3.59 18.61
CA CYS A 645 -14.94 4.94 18.35
C CYS A 645 -14.91 5.82 19.63
N LEU A 646 -16.00 5.80 20.42
CA LEU A 646 -16.03 6.49 21.72
C LEU A 646 -14.99 5.96 22.71
N ALA A 647 -14.77 4.64 22.74
CA ALA A 647 -13.78 4.02 23.60
C ALA A 647 -12.36 4.45 23.23
N GLU A 648 -12.00 4.42 21.95
CA GLU A 648 -10.70 4.87 21.45
C GLU A 648 -10.44 6.34 21.78
N CYS A 649 -11.43 7.20 21.62
CA CYS A 649 -11.32 8.62 22.01
C CYS A 649 -11.07 8.84 23.51
N CYS A 650 -11.50 7.92 24.38
CA CYS A 650 -11.25 7.99 25.82
C CYS A 650 -9.81 7.62 26.20
N PHE A 651 -9.14 6.73 25.44
CA PHE A 651 -7.87 6.11 25.85
C PHE A 651 -6.69 7.09 25.99
N PRO A 652 -6.45 8.06 25.10
CA PRO A 652 -5.26 8.91 25.20
C PRO A 652 -5.17 9.73 26.49
N SER A 653 -6.29 10.21 27.01
CA SER A 653 -6.36 11.07 28.21
C SER A 653 -6.98 10.40 29.42
N ASP A 654 -7.37 9.12 29.34
CA ASP A 654 -8.16 8.41 30.38
C ASP A 654 -9.45 9.16 30.77
N CYS A 655 -9.99 9.95 29.81
CA CYS A 655 -11.20 10.77 30.02
C CYS A 655 -12.42 10.04 29.48
N GLY A 656 -13.35 9.68 30.33
CA GLY A 656 -14.59 9.04 29.95
C GLY A 656 -15.55 9.97 29.20
N ALA A 657 -16.73 9.44 28.88
CA ALA A 657 -17.80 10.17 28.21
C ALA A 657 -19.17 9.68 28.67
N ARG A 658 -20.13 10.60 28.69
CA ARG A 658 -21.55 10.30 28.88
C ARG A 658 -22.33 10.72 27.65
N VAL A 659 -22.95 9.73 26.98
CA VAL A 659 -23.68 9.89 25.75
C VAL A 659 -25.10 9.42 25.91
N ASP A 660 -26.07 10.18 25.40
CA ASP A 660 -27.47 9.78 25.32
C ASP A 660 -27.96 9.98 23.89
N LEU A 661 -28.31 8.87 23.22
CA LEU A 661 -28.75 8.83 21.84
C LEU A 661 -30.28 8.89 21.74
N ASP A 662 -30.81 9.31 20.61
CA ASP A 662 -32.24 9.23 20.28
C ASP A 662 -32.43 8.41 19.01
N SER A 663 -32.63 7.12 19.16
CA SER A 663 -32.75 6.18 18.04
C SER A 663 -33.76 5.08 18.30
N GLU A 664 -34.36 4.59 17.21
CA GLU A 664 -35.24 3.42 17.20
C GLU A 664 -34.51 2.12 16.84
N LEU A 665 -33.24 2.23 16.46
CA LEU A 665 -32.41 1.06 16.18
C LEU A 665 -32.28 0.20 17.44
N ARG A 666 -32.26 -1.11 17.25
CA ARG A 666 -31.91 -2.03 18.33
C ARG A 666 -30.48 -1.76 18.81
N PRO A 667 -30.18 -1.96 20.10
CA PRO A 667 -28.92 -1.55 20.71
C PRO A 667 -27.65 -2.07 20.00
N GLU A 668 -27.64 -3.31 19.55
CA GLU A 668 -26.48 -3.91 18.88
C GLU A 668 -26.19 -3.21 17.53
N LEU A 669 -27.25 -2.88 16.77
CA LEU A 669 -27.08 -2.13 15.54
C LEU A 669 -26.66 -0.69 15.84
N LEU A 670 -27.31 -0.02 16.80
CA LEU A 670 -27.01 1.36 17.16
C LEU A 670 -25.54 1.57 17.55
N LEU A 671 -24.98 0.65 18.33
CA LEU A 671 -23.66 0.79 18.93
C LEU A 671 -22.52 0.27 18.02
N PHE A 672 -22.77 -0.78 17.24
CA PHE A 672 -21.69 -1.52 16.57
C PHE A 672 -21.80 -1.59 15.04
N HIS A 673 -22.77 -0.91 14.42
CA HIS A 673 -22.76 -0.83 12.96
C HIS A 673 -21.66 0.12 12.46
N GLU A 674 -21.07 -0.23 11.34
CA GLU A 674 -19.96 0.49 10.71
C GLU A 674 -20.43 1.28 9.49
N GLY A 675 -21.58 1.95 9.59
CA GLY A 675 -22.08 2.80 8.51
C GLY A 675 -21.16 3.98 8.27
N PRO A 676 -20.82 4.30 6.99
CA PRO A 676 -19.90 5.39 6.66
C PRO A 676 -20.51 6.77 6.92
N SER A 677 -19.78 7.82 6.54
CA SER A 677 -20.21 9.22 6.58
C SER A 677 -20.49 9.75 7.99
N ARG A 678 -19.77 9.25 8.97
CA ARG A 678 -19.93 9.66 10.37
C ARG A 678 -18.57 9.96 11.00
N VAL A 679 -18.49 11.09 11.74
CA VAL A 679 -17.29 11.50 12.48
C VAL A 679 -17.69 11.96 13.87
N LEU A 680 -17.00 11.46 14.89
CA LEU A 680 -17.12 11.93 16.28
C LEU A 680 -16.20 13.14 16.49
N VAL A 681 -16.78 14.24 16.97
CA VAL A 681 -16.05 15.48 17.24
C VAL A 681 -16.25 15.89 18.69
N SER A 682 -15.17 16.23 19.41
CA SER A 682 -15.25 16.91 20.69
C SER A 682 -14.88 18.38 20.55
N THR A 683 -15.58 19.26 21.31
CA THR A 683 -15.40 20.70 21.17
C THR A 683 -15.66 21.48 22.47
N ALA A 684 -14.88 22.56 22.66
CA ALA A 684 -15.17 23.59 23.61
C ALA A 684 -16.10 24.69 23.04
N ASN A 685 -16.34 24.69 21.72
CA ASN A 685 -17.14 25.73 21.04
C ASN A 685 -18.29 25.10 20.23
N PRO A 686 -19.36 24.63 20.86
CA PRO A 686 -20.50 24.00 20.20
C PRO A 686 -21.11 24.85 19.07
N ALA A 687 -21.25 26.15 19.29
CA ALA A 687 -21.88 27.06 18.32
C ALA A 687 -21.13 27.13 17.00
N LEU A 688 -19.78 27.08 17.04
CA LEU A 688 -18.97 27.08 15.82
C LEU A 688 -19.07 25.75 15.07
N VAL A 689 -19.14 24.62 15.77
CA VAL A 689 -19.37 23.29 15.15
C VAL A 689 -20.72 23.26 14.43
N GLU A 690 -21.79 23.75 15.09
CA GLU A 690 -23.13 23.80 14.51
C GLU A 690 -23.19 24.75 13.30
N GLU A 691 -22.53 25.91 13.37
CA GLU A 691 -22.44 26.86 12.26
C GLU A 691 -21.75 26.26 11.04
N ILE A 692 -20.57 25.62 11.23
CA ILE A 692 -19.82 24.98 10.13
C ILE A 692 -20.62 23.83 9.53
N ALA A 693 -21.21 22.96 10.37
CA ALA A 693 -22.04 21.85 9.91
C ALA A 693 -23.22 22.36 9.05
N ALA A 694 -23.93 23.40 9.51
CA ALA A 694 -25.04 23.99 8.78
C ALA A 694 -24.58 24.59 7.43
N ARG A 695 -23.42 25.25 7.39
CA ARG A 695 -22.84 25.83 6.16
C ARG A 695 -22.61 24.77 5.09
N HIS A 696 -22.15 23.58 5.47
CA HIS A 696 -21.94 22.47 4.54
C HIS A 696 -23.18 21.57 4.37
N GLY A 697 -24.26 21.83 5.08
CA GLY A 697 -25.46 20.97 5.06
C GLY A 697 -25.16 19.56 5.61
N ALA A 698 -24.17 19.42 6.47
CA ALA A 698 -23.87 18.18 7.16
C ALA A 698 -24.72 18.05 8.42
N PRO A 699 -25.41 16.92 8.66
CA PRO A 699 -26.08 16.69 9.94
C PRO A 699 -25.07 16.76 11.09
N ALA A 700 -25.40 17.46 12.18
CA ALA A 700 -24.62 17.51 13.40
C ALA A 700 -25.54 17.25 14.59
N VAL A 701 -25.32 16.14 15.29
CA VAL A 701 -26.13 15.73 16.43
C VAL A 701 -25.28 15.80 17.69
N ARG A 702 -25.67 16.66 18.64
CA ARG A 702 -25.04 16.66 19.95
C ARG A 702 -25.50 15.42 20.72
N ILE A 703 -24.55 14.56 21.08
CA ILE A 703 -24.84 13.27 21.71
C ILE A 703 -24.46 13.21 23.19
N GLY A 704 -23.67 14.15 23.69
CA GLY A 704 -23.25 14.11 25.08
C GLY A 704 -22.09 15.04 25.42
N GLU A 705 -21.31 14.62 26.41
CA GLU A 705 -20.13 15.36 26.87
C GLU A 705 -19.05 14.43 27.43
N THR A 706 -17.81 14.89 27.41
CA THR A 706 -16.64 14.20 27.96
C THR A 706 -16.58 14.40 29.49
N GLY A 707 -16.12 13.38 30.22
CA GLY A 707 -15.84 13.47 31.66
C GLY A 707 -16.01 12.15 32.39
N GLY A 708 -15.49 12.12 33.61
CA GLY A 708 -15.49 10.93 34.44
C GLY A 708 -14.46 9.88 34.04
N GLY A 709 -14.53 8.71 34.66
CA GLY A 709 -13.64 7.55 34.40
C GLY A 709 -14.33 6.41 33.67
N ASP A 710 -15.60 6.56 33.32
CA ASP A 710 -16.41 5.57 32.66
C ASP A 710 -16.87 6.08 31.28
N LEU A 711 -16.98 5.19 30.31
CA LEU A 711 -17.80 5.37 29.14
C LEU A 711 -19.22 4.90 29.44
N VAL A 712 -20.18 5.82 29.35
CA VAL A 712 -21.60 5.54 29.59
C VAL A 712 -22.42 5.92 28.40
N ILE A 713 -23.08 4.94 27.78
CA ILE A 713 -23.95 5.14 26.62
C ILE A 713 -25.39 4.80 26.99
N ALA A 714 -26.30 5.75 26.80
CA ALA A 714 -27.73 5.61 26.97
C ALA A 714 -28.45 5.82 25.61
N ASN A 715 -29.69 5.40 25.52
CA ASN A 715 -30.59 5.73 24.44
C ASN A 715 -31.94 6.10 25.01
N ARG A 716 -32.41 7.33 24.75
CA ARG A 716 -33.66 7.89 25.32
C ARG A 716 -33.72 7.78 26.85
N GLY A 717 -32.59 8.07 27.50
CA GLY A 717 -32.43 8.03 28.93
C GLY A 717 -32.22 6.63 29.55
N ALA A 718 -32.35 5.56 28.77
CA ALA A 718 -32.10 4.21 29.26
C ALA A 718 -30.63 3.83 29.05
N GLU A 719 -29.91 3.51 30.12
CA GLU A 719 -28.50 3.08 30.00
C GLU A 719 -28.41 1.75 29.27
N LEU A 720 -27.64 1.74 28.15
CA LEU A 720 -27.37 0.56 27.34
C LEU A 720 -26.06 -0.10 27.70
N LEU A 721 -25.04 0.71 28.06
CA LEU A 721 -23.68 0.25 28.27
C LEU A 721 -22.98 1.17 29.30
N ARG A 722 -22.22 0.54 30.19
CA ARG A 722 -21.26 1.21 31.08
C ARG A 722 -19.96 0.39 31.10
N ALA A 723 -18.84 1.04 30.84
CA ALA A 723 -17.53 0.41 30.91
C ALA A 723 -16.50 1.35 31.54
N SER A 724 -15.67 0.81 32.44
CA SER A 724 -14.52 1.55 32.99
C SER A 724 -13.49 1.78 31.88
N VAL A 725 -13.17 3.05 31.61
CA VAL A 725 -12.15 3.42 30.58
C VAL A 725 -10.80 2.77 30.89
N ARG A 726 -10.43 2.77 32.18
CA ARG A 726 -9.15 2.17 32.62
C ARG A 726 -9.08 0.68 32.38
N GLU A 727 -10.15 -0.06 32.65
CA GLU A 727 -10.18 -1.51 32.44
C GLU A 727 -10.22 -1.86 30.95
N LEU A 728 -11.01 -1.10 30.17
CA LEU A 728 -11.12 -1.27 28.74
C LEU A 728 -9.78 -0.99 28.02
N LYS A 729 -9.13 0.13 28.39
CA LYS A 729 -7.80 0.48 27.90
C LYS A 729 -6.75 -0.57 28.26
N ARG A 730 -6.78 -1.10 29.47
CA ARG A 730 -5.86 -2.18 29.86
C ARG A 730 -6.06 -3.41 28.98
N ARG A 731 -7.30 -3.84 28.74
CA ARG A 731 -7.60 -4.98 27.87
C ARG A 731 -7.12 -4.73 26.45
N TRP A 732 -7.38 -3.53 25.92
CA TRP A 732 -6.97 -3.10 24.60
C TRP A 732 -5.43 -3.10 24.44
N SER A 733 -4.72 -2.51 25.39
CA SER A 733 -3.27 -2.30 25.28
C SER A 733 -2.42 -3.56 25.50
N SER A 734 -2.95 -4.58 26.23
CA SER A 734 -2.20 -5.82 26.48
C SER A 734 -2.49 -6.93 25.45
N ALA A 735 -3.56 -6.80 24.70
CA ALA A 735 -4.10 -7.95 23.96
C ALA A 735 -3.17 -8.47 22.86
N LEU A 736 -2.49 -7.62 22.09
CA LEU A 736 -1.62 -8.09 21.02
C LEU A 736 -0.42 -8.89 21.55
N GLU A 737 0.20 -8.43 22.62
CA GLU A 737 1.29 -9.15 23.26
C GLU A 737 0.83 -10.51 23.83
N GLU A 738 -0.37 -10.53 24.44
CA GLU A 738 -0.99 -11.79 24.90
C GLU A 738 -1.18 -12.79 23.75
N TRP A 739 -1.66 -12.31 22.58
CA TRP A 739 -1.82 -13.14 21.38
C TRP A 739 -0.47 -13.63 20.82
N LEU A 740 0.56 -12.79 20.82
CA LEU A 740 1.90 -13.15 20.35
C LEU A 740 2.56 -14.21 21.22
N HIS A 741 2.32 -14.19 22.52
CA HIS A 741 2.88 -15.13 23.47
C HIS A 741 1.96 -16.34 23.76
N ALA A 742 0.77 -16.40 23.18
CA ALA A 742 -0.16 -17.51 23.37
C ALA A 742 0.50 -18.87 22.99
N GLY A 743 0.50 -19.81 23.93
CA GLY A 743 1.12 -21.14 23.76
C GLY A 743 2.63 -21.22 23.99
N GLN A 744 3.29 -20.14 24.39
CA GLN A 744 4.65 -20.20 24.95
C GLN A 744 4.53 -20.42 26.45
N GLU A 745 5.00 -21.56 26.96
CA GLU A 745 5.25 -21.70 28.40
C GLU A 745 6.33 -20.69 28.79
N ILE A 746 5.97 -19.70 29.60
CA ILE A 746 6.93 -18.77 30.18
C ILE A 746 7.80 -19.59 31.15
N HIS A 747 8.92 -20.09 30.66
CA HIS A 747 10.01 -20.56 31.53
C HIS A 747 10.62 -19.31 32.18
N ALA A 748 10.05 -18.94 33.37
CA ALA A 748 10.59 -17.90 34.23
C ALA A 748 11.85 -18.42 34.96
#